data_f1a8524e01e99af85dfa8b4a41a839c8
#
_entry.id   f1a8524e01e99af85dfa8b4a41a839c8
#
_cell.length_a   1.000
_cell.length_b   1.000
_cell.length_c   1.000
_cell.angle_alpha   90.00
_cell.angle_beta   90.00
_cell.angle_gamma   90.00
#
_symmetry.space_group_name_H-M   'P 1'
#
loop_
_entity.id
_entity.type
_entity.pdbx_description
1 polymer ?
#
loop_
_entity_poly.entity_id
_entity_poly.type
_entity_poly.pdbx_seq_one_letter_code
_entity_poly.pdbx_strand_id
1 'polypeptide(L)'
;HPRVRRQRQMCIRDRYQNWFLDYASYVILERAVPHINDGLKPVQRRILHSMKRLDDGRYNKVANIVGHTMQFHPHGDASIGDALVQLGQKDLLIDCQGNWGNILTGDGAAAPRYIEARLSKFALDVVFNPKTTEWQASYDGRNKEPITLPVKFPLLLAQGVEGIAVGLSSKILPHNFNELCDASIAYLRGEEFKLYPDFQTGGSIDVSRYNDGERGGMVKVRAKINKIDNKTLSIAEVPFGKTVPGVCDSIVKASEKGKIKIRKVEDLTSEKVEILVHLAPGVSSDKTLDALYAFTDCEVSISPNCCVIDEKKPHFLTVSAVLKKATDNTLSLLRQELEIHKGELLENLHFASLEKIFIEERIYKEVKFEQSENTDAACEFIDERLTPFYPQFIREVTKEDILKLLDIKMARILKFNKDKADENIARIKEQIEEINNHLAHIVEYTIDWYQMLKDKYGKQYPRRTELRNFDTIEAAKVVEANEKLYINREEGFIGTALKKDEFIANCSDIDDVIIFYKDGKYKVVRVTDKMFVGKNVLYVNIFKKNDKRTIYNVVYRDGKEGFHYIKRFNITSITRDREYDVTQGTPGSRIVYFTANPNGEAEVIKITLKPNPRIKKIIYEKDFSDINIKGRQSMGNILSKYEVHKIALKQRGGSTLGGRKVWFDRDVLRLNYDGRGEYLGEFQSDELILIVHENGEFYTSNFDLNNHYDPGIHIIEKFDANKVWSAALFDADQGYPYLKRFTFESTSRRLNYLGENKESRSILLTCVAYPRIQVIFGGHDSFRDPLEIDVDEFIGIKSFKAKGKRISTYNIEQINELEPLRFPEPSKEEDGAEEGTDENEETAEIEDPDHGKSETDIIDEITGQMKLF
;
A
#
# COMPACT_ATOMS: atom_id res chain seq x y z
N HIS A 1 -4.18 -60.49 7.79
CA HIS A 1 -3.54 -61.26 6.70
C HIS A 1 -2.47 -60.38 6.02
N PRO A 2 -1.20 -60.75 5.92
CA PRO A 2 -0.11 -59.90 5.36
C PRO A 2 -0.31 -59.51 3.90
N ARG A 3 -0.96 -60.32 3.07
CA ARG A 3 -1.25 -60.04 1.65
C ARG A 3 -2.23 -58.86 1.47
N VAL A 4 -3.27 -58.80 2.31
CA VAL A 4 -4.28 -57.68 2.24
C VAL A 4 -3.65 -56.37 2.70
N ARG A 5 -2.74 -56.38 3.66
CA ARG A 5 -2.03 -55.21 4.14
C ARG A 5 -1.02 -54.68 3.09
N ARG A 6 -0.31 -55.58 2.37
CA ARG A 6 0.54 -55.19 1.23
C ARG A 6 -0.25 -54.63 0.06
N GLN A 7 -1.36 -55.26 -0.31
CA GLN A 7 -2.25 -54.72 -1.36
C GLN A 7 -2.81 -53.34 -0.99
N ARG A 8 -3.26 -53.11 0.25
CA ARG A 8 -3.72 -51.80 0.71
C ARG A 8 -2.60 -50.76 0.71
N GLN A 9 -1.40 -51.10 1.12
CA GLN A 9 -0.24 -50.21 1.05
C GLN A 9 0.15 -49.87 -0.40
N MET A 10 0.09 -50.83 -1.32
CA MET A 10 0.37 -50.65 -2.73
C MET A 10 -0.68 -49.71 -3.37
N CYS A 11 -1.97 -49.96 -3.10
CA CYS A 11 -3.05 -49.06 -3.59
C CYS A 11 -2.98 -47.65 -3.00
N ILE A 12 -2.55 -47.50 -1.74
CA ILE A 12 -2.35 -46.16 -1.13
C ILE A 12 -1.14 -45.47 -1.77
N ARG A 13 -0.04 -46.21 -2.01
CA ARG A 13 1.17 -45.67 -2.65
C ARG A 13 0.89 -45.25 -4.09
N ASP A 14 0.16 -46.05 -4.88
CA ASP A 14 -0.22 -45.69 -6.27
C ASP A 14 -1.12 -44.48 -6.32
N ARG A 15 -2.11 -44.37 -5.38
CA ARG A 15 -2.97 -43.17 -5.31
C ARG A 15 -2.18 -41.91 -4.96
N TYR A 16 -1.21 -42.01 -4.04
CA TYR A 16 -0.40 -40.84 -3.65
C TYR A 16 0.72 -40.53 -4.65
N GLN A 17 1.46 -41.52 -5.14
CA GLN A 17 2.61 -41.31 -6.02
C GLN A 17 2.22 -41.02 -7.46
N ASN A 18 1.18 -41.65 -7.99
CA ASN A 18 0.84 -41.51 -9.41
C ASN A 18 -0.35 -40.58 -9.58
N TRP A 19 -1.50 -40.84 -8.96
CA TRP A 19 -2.69 -40.10 -9.25
C TRP A 19 -2.76 -38.71 -8.58
N PHE A 20 -2.33 -38.58 -7.35
CA PHE A 20 -2.35 -37.31 -6.63
C PHE A 20 -1.30 -36.33 -7.19
N LEU A 21 -0.08 -36.83 -7.44
CA LEU A 21 0.97 -36.01 -8.02
C LEU A 21 0.63 -35.57 -9.44
N ASP A 22 0.09 -36.49 -10.27
CA ASP A 22 -0.36 -36.17 -11.63
C ASP A 22 -1.47 -35.12 -11.58
N TYR A 23 -2.47 -35.30 -10.70
CA TYR A 23 -3.54 -34.32 -10.52
C TYR A 23 -3.04 -32.99 -9.98
N ALA A 24 -2.14 -32.98 -9.00
CA ALA A 24 -1.56 -31.77 -8.45
C ALA A 24 -0.74 -31.03 -9.53
N SER A 25 0.09 -31.75 -10.29
CA SER A 25 0.85 -31.20 -11.41
C SER A 25 -0.07 -30.61 -12.49
N TYR A 26 -1.12 -31.34 -12.85
CA TYR A 26 -2.13 -30.84 -13.80
C TYR A 26 -2.79 -29.54 -13.31
N VAL A 27 -3.22 -29.47 -12.04
CA VAL A 27 -3.86 -28.26 -11.49
C VAL A 27 -2.89 -27.08 -11.45
N ILE A 28 -1.60 -27.32 -11.19
CA ILE A 28 -0.58 -26.29 -11.18
C ILE A 28 -0.31 -25.77 -12.60
N LEU A 29 0.03 -26.67 -13.53
CA LEU A 29 0.51 -26.32 -14.86
C LEU A 29 -0.61 -25.95 -15.84
N GLU A 30 -1.78 -26.63 -15.74
CA GLU A 30 -2.82 -26.55 -16.76
C GLU A 30 -4.11 -25.84 -16.27
N ARG A 31 -4.13 -25.27 -15.05
CA ARG A 31 -5.37 -24.65 -14.54
C ARG A 31 -5.13 -23.34 -13.77
N ALA A 32 -4.34 -23.37 -12.68
CA ALA A 32 -4.41 -22.32 -11.68
C ALA A 32 -3.34 -21.25 -11.84
N VAL A 33 -2.13 -21.61 -12.30
CA VAL A 33 -0.97 -20.70 -12.34
C VAL A 33 -0.79 -20.16 -13.75
N PRO A 34 -0.56 -18.84 -13.93
CA PRO A 34 -0.35 -18.24 -15.25
C PRO A 34 1.05 -18.56 -15.80
N HIS A 35 1.18 -18.60 -17.14
CA HIS A 35 2.46 -18.73 -17.82
C HIS A 35 3.17 -17.37 -17.87
N ILE A 36 4.50 -17.34 -17.72
CA ILE A 36 5.28 -16.10 -17.67
C ILE A 36 5.26 -15.32 -19.00
N ASN A 37 5.30 -16.03 -20.14
CA ASN A 37 5.43 -15.41 -21.48
C ASN A 37 4.17 -14.63 -21.90
N ASP A 38 2.97 -15.12 -21.59
CA ASP A 38 1.72 -14.47 -21.97
C ASP A 38 0.88 -13.97 -20.79
N GLY A 39 1.26 -14.31 -19.57
CA GLY A 39 0.54 -13.89 -18.36
C GLY A 39 -0.85 -14.53 -18.19
N LEU A 40 -1.16 -15.57 -18.94
CA LEU A 40 -2.50 -16.16 -19.01
C LEU A 40 -2.55 -17.57 -18.41
N LYS A 41 -3.70 -17.86 -17.80
CA LYS A 41 -4.05 -19.24 -17.49
C LYS A 41 -4.50 -19.97 -18.78
N PRO A 42 -4.38 -21.30 -18.86
CA PRO A 42 -4.78 -22.04 -20.07
C PRO A 42 -6.20 -21.75 -20.55
N VAL A 43 -7.19 -21.65 -19.65
CA VAL A 43 -8.57 -21.31 -20.03
C VAL A 43 -8.65 -19.91 -20.67
N GLN A 44 -7.95 -18.93 -20.15
CA GLN A 44 -7.94 -17.56 -20.69
C GLN A 44 -7.28 -17.51 -22.07
N ARG A 45 -6.18 -18.21 -22.26
CA ARG A 45 -5.50 -18.34 -23.56
C ARG A 45 -6.41 -18.97 -24.61
N ARG A 46 -7.13 -20.05 -24.26
CA ARG A 46 -8.08 -20.74 -25.13
C ARG A 46 -9.28 -19.87 -25.50
N ILE A 47 -9.78 -19.05 -24.55
CA ILE A 47 -10.82 -18.06 -24.81
C ILE A 47 -10.35 -17.03 -25.84
N LEU A 48 -9.18 -16.41 -25.62
CA LEU A 48 -8.66 -15.41 -26.55
C LEU A 48 -8.36 -16.00 -27.92
N HIS A 49 -7.81 -17.22 -27.99
CA HIS A 49 -7.64 -17.97 -29.24
C HIS A 49 -8.97 -18.20 -29.97
N SER A 50 -10.00 -18.63 -29.24
CA SER A 50 -11.34 -18.82 -29.80
C SER A 50 -11.93 -17.51 -30.30
N MET A 51 -11.80 -16.44 -29.53
CA MET A 51 -12.27 -15.11 -29.95
C MET A 51 -11.56 -14.65 -31.22
N LYS A 52 -10.22 -14.88 -31.34
CA LYS A 52 -9.46 -14.53 -32.55
C LYS A 52 -9.90 -15.32 -33.78
N ARG A 53 -10.28 -16.58 -33.63
CA ARG A 53 -10.82 -17.40 -34.73
C ARG A 53 -12.20 -16.97 -35.18
N LEU A 54 -12.99 -16.39 -34.28
CA LEU A 54 -14.33 -15.86 -34.54
C LEU A 54 -14.33 -14.37 -34.92
N ASP A 55 -13.15 -13.71 -34.90
CA ASP A 55 -13.02 -12.27 -35.07
C ASP A 55 -13.36 -11.83 -36.50
N ASP A 56 -14.49 -11.15 -36.64
CA ASP A 56 -14.94 -10.47 -37.86
C ASP A 56 -15.13 -8.96 -37.63
N GLY A 57 -14.61 -8.44 -36.51
CA GLY A 57 -14.74 -7.05 -36.07
C GLY A 57 -16.06 -6.72 -35.36
N ARG A 58 -17.01 -7.62 -35.32
CA ARG A 58 -18.32 -7.45 -34.66
C ARG A 58 -18.34 -8.10 -33.27
N TYR A 59 -19.33 -7.72 -32.47
CA TYR A 59 -19.59 -8.37 -31.20
C TYR A 59 -20.18 -9.77 -31.42
N ASN A 60 -19.69 -10.74 -30.69
CA ASN A 60 -20.17 -12.10 -30.64
C ASN A 60 -20.86 -12.40 -29.31
N LYS A 61 -21.96 -13.14 -29.32
CA LYS A 61 -22.58 -13.65 -28.10
C LYS A 61 -21.58 -14.44 -27.27
N VAL A 62 -21.50 -14.17 -25.97
CA VAL A 62 -20.64 -14.91 -25.05
C VAL A 62 -20.93 -16.42 -25.11
N ALA A 63 -22.19 -16.82 -25.28
CA ALA A 63 -22.58 -18.24 -25.49
C ALA A 63 -21.87 -18.87 -26.69
N ASN A 64 -21.71 -18.14 -27.82
CA ASN A 64 -21.00 -18.63 -29.01
C ASN A 64 -19.51 -18.78 -28.76
N ILE A 65 -18.91 -17.81 -28.07
CA ILE A 65 -17.48 -17.84 -27.69
C ILE A 65 -17.23 -19.03 -26.75
N VAL A 66 -18.07 -19.23 -25.75
CA VAL A 66 -17.99 -20.37 -24.82
C VAL A 66 -18.10 -21.70 -25.57
N GLY A 67 -19.11 -21.85 -26.42
CA GLY A 67 -19.29 -23.05 -27.24
C GLY A 67 -18.09 -23.33 -28.15
N HIS A 68 -17.53 -22.32 -28.80
CA HIS A 68 -16.32 -22.46 -29.62
C HIS A 68 -15.09 -22.83 -28.79
N THR A 69 -14.95 -22.26 -27.58
CA THR A 69 -13.82 -22.54 -26.68
C THR A 69 -13.80 -23.98 -26.16
N MET A 70 -14.97 -24.64 -26.07
CA MET A 70 -15.07 -26.04 -25.68
C MET A 70 -14.32 -27.01 -26.63
N GLN A 71 -14.02 -26.60 -27.86
CA GLN A 71 -13.16 -27.36 -28.78
C GLN A 71 -11.70 -27.47 -28.29
N PHE A 72 -11.29 -26.60 -27.41
CA PHE A 72 -9.93 -26.52 -26.86
C PHE A 72 -9.88 -26.82 -25.38
N HIS A 73 -10.96 -26.59 -24.64
CA HIS A 73 -10.99 -26.67 -23.17
C HIS A 73 -11.89 -27.84 -22.70
N PRO A 74 -11.29 -28.88 -22.06
CA PRO A 74 -12.01 -30.10 -21.69
C PRO A 74 -12.81 -29.99 -20.39
N HIS A 75 -13.31 -28.79 -20.06
CA HIS A 75 -14.10 -28.54 -18.86
C HIS A 75 -15.42 -27.90 -19.20
N GLY A 76 -16.36 -27.85 -18.22
CA GLY A 76 -17.70 -27.36 -18.43
C GLY A 76 -17.77 -25.89 -18.86
N ASP A 77 -18.80 -25.56 -19.61
CA ASP A 77 -19.13 -24.25 -20.19
C ASP A 77 -19.20 -23.13 -19.13
N ALA A 78 -19.71 -23.43 -17.94
CA ALA A 78 -19.77 -22.46 -16.85
C ALA A 78 -18.40 -21.92 -16.48
N SER A 79 -17.37 -22.79 -16.39
CA SER A 79 -16.02 -22.36 -16.06
C SER A 79 -15.39 -21.47 -17.13
N ILE A 80 -15.74 -21.70 -18.41
CA ILE A 80 -15.31 -20.86 -19.52
C ILE A 80 -16.03 -19.51 -19.47
N GLY A 81 -17.33 -19.52 -19.20
CA GLY A 81 -18.14 -18.32 -19.06
C GLY A 81 -17.64 -17.41 -17.94
N ASP A 82 -17.40 -17.98 -16.76
CA ASP A 82 -16.86 -17.24 -15.61
C ASP A 82 -15.47 -16.64 -15.90
N ALA A 83 -14.60 -17.40 -16.55
CA ALA A 83 -13.27 -16.90 -16.93
C ALA A 83 -13.34 -15.77 -17.98
N LEU A 84 -14.28 -15.87 -18.92
CA LEU A 84 -14.52 -14.82 -19.91
C LEU A 84 -15.07 -13.54 -19.26
N VAL A 85 -16.00 -13.68 -18.32
CA VAL A 85 -16.54 -12.55 -17.55
C VAL A 85 -15.42 -11.87 -16.76
N GLN A 86 -14.57 -12.62 -16.06
CA GLN A 86 -13.44 -12.07 -15.34
C GLN A 86 -12.43 -11.35 -16.25
N LEU A 87 -12.18 -11.84 -17.46
CA LEU A 87 -11.34 -11.15 -18.45
C LEU A 87 -11.99 -9.85 -18.92
N GLY A 88 -13.29 -9.86 -19.18
CA GLY A 88 -14.03 -8.67 -19.61
C GLY A 88 -14.06 -7.58 -18.54
N GLN A 89 -14.27 -7.95 -17.27
CA GLN A 89 -14.29 -7.01 -16.15
C GLN A 89 -12.94 -6.30 -15.88
N LYS A 90 -11.83 -6.81 -16.43
CA LYS A 90 -10.52 -6.15 -16.36
C LYS A 90 -10.32 -5.03 -17.38
N ASP A 91 -11.26 -4.86 -18.31
CA ASP A 91 -11.38 -3.73 -19.25
C ASP A 91 -10.10 -3.45 -20.05
N LEU A 92 -9.39 -4.49 -20.49
CA LEU A 92 -8.15 -4.36 -21.26
C LEU A 92 -8.16 -5.13 -22.59
N LEU A 93 -8.47 -6.43 -22.54
CA LEU A 93 -8.37 -7.33 -23.69
C LEU A 93 -9.68 -7.48 -24.47
N ILE A 94 -10.82 -7.21 -23.84
CA ILE A 94 -12.15 -7.51 -24.34
C ILE A 94 -13.04 -6.29 -24.23
N ASP A 95 -13.63 -5.87 -25.36
CA ASP A 95 -14.71 -4.92 -25.39
C ASP A 95 -16.00 -5.66 -25.02
N CYS A 96 -16.69 -5.17 -23.99
CA CYS A 96 -17.88 -5.77 -23.41
C CYS A 96 -19.15 -5.02 -23.82
N GLN A 97 -20.23 -5.77 -24.15
CA GLN A 97 -21.56 -5.20 -24.39
C GLN A 97 -22.61 -5.95 -23.59
N GLY A 98 -23.52 -5.21 -22.93
CA GLY A 98 -24.51 -5.76 -22.03
C GLY A 98 -24.09 -5.72 -20.56
N ASN A 99 -24.79 -6.46 -19.70
CA ASN A 99 -24.51 -6.48 -18.27
C ASN A 99 -23.47 -7.56 -17.92
N TRP A 100 -22.23 -7.15 -17.73
CA TRP A 100 -21.09 -8.00 -17.35
C TRP A 100 -20.90 -8.11 -15.84
N GLY A 101 -21.88 -7.69 -15.04
CA GLY A 101 -21.75 -7.57 -13.60
C GLY A 101 -21.02 -6.30 -13.18
N ASN A 102 -20.85 -6.14 -11.89
CA ASN A 102 -20.16 -4.98 -11.33
C ASN A 102 -19.24 -5.41 -10.17
N ILE A 103 -17.94 -5.14 -10.30
CA ILE A 103 -16.93 -5.48 -9.29
C ILE A 103 -17.11 -4.68 -7.98
N LEU A 104 -17.77 -3.53 -8.03
CA LEU A 104 -18.01 -2.68 -6.87
C LEU A 104 -19.24 -3.13 -6.08
N THR A 105 -20.34 -3.43 -6.77
CA THR A 105 -21.58 -3.89 -6.12
C THR A 105 -21.58 -5.41 -5.86
N GLY A 106 -20.73 -6.15 -6.60
CA GLY A 106 -20.70 -7.61 -6.52
C GLY A 106 -21.82 -8.30 -7.33
N ASP A 107 -22.54 -7.53 -8.16
CA ASP A 107 -23.56 -8.09 -9.03
C ASP A 107 -22.95 -9.04 -10.07
N GLY A 108 -23.59 -10.17 -10.26
CA GLY A 108 -23.18 -11.15 -11.26
C GLY A 108 -23.49 -10.71 -12.69
N ALA A 109 -22.72 -11.22 -13.64
CA ALA A 109 -23.00 -10.99 -15.07
C ALA A 109 -24.33 -11.65 -15.49
N ALA A 110 -24.96 -11.06 -16.49
CA ALA A 110 -26.11 -11.66 -17.14
C ALA A 110 -25.74 -12.99 -17.82
N ALA A 111 -26.73 -13.83 -18.08
CA ALA A 111 -26.46 -15.11 -18.73
C ALA A 111 -25.76 -14.95 -20.09
N PRO A 112 -24.87 -15.89 -20.48
CA PRO A 112 -24.04 -15.79 -21.70
C PRO A 112 -24.76 -15.51 -23.01
N ARG A 113 -26.05 -15.85 -23.09
CA ARG A 113 -26.91 -15.59 -24.27
C ARG A 113 -27.29 -14.11 -24.43
N TYR A 114 -27.17 -13.28 -23.39
CA TYR A 114 -27.57 -11.88 -23.41
C TYR A 114 -26.38 -10.90 -23.57
N ILE A 115 -25.21 -11.29 -23.15
CA ILE A 115 -24.01 -10.45 -23.19
C ILE A 115 -23.15 -10.77 -24.42
N GLU A 116 -22.42 -9.78 -24.88
CA GLU A 116 -21.62 -9.87 -26.10
C GLU A 116 -20.20 -9.38 -25.87
N ALA A 117 -19.25 -9.93 -26.59
CA ALA A 117 -17.83 -9.59 -26.49
C ALA A 117 -17.17 -9.57 -27.87
N ARG A 118 -16.12 -8.75 -27.97
CA ARG A 118 -15.15 -8.80 -29.04
C ARG A 118 -13.76 -8.47 -28.49
N LEU A 119 -12.72 -8.80 -29.26
CA LEU A 119 -11.37 -8.41 -28.92
C LEU A 119 -11.21 -6.88 -28.98
N SER A 120 -10.56 -6.31 -27.99
CA SER A 120 -10.19 -4.89 -28.00
C SER A 120 -9.13 -4.61 -29.07
N LYS A 121 -9.00 -3.35 -29.50
CA LYS A 121 -7.93 -2.94 -30.40
C LYS A 121 -6.55 -3.20 -29.81
N PHE A 122 -6.42 -2.99 -28.50
CA PHE A 122 -5.19 -3.31 -27.77
C PHE A 122 -4.85 -4.80 -27.86
N ALA A 123 -5.83 -5.68 -27.63
CA ALA A 123 -5.61 -7.12 -27.75
C ALA A 123 -5.16 -7.54 -29.15
N LEU A 124 -5.76 -6.94 -30.20
CA LEU A 124 -5.42 -7.24 -31.60
C LEU A 124 -3.98 -6.81 -31.94
N ASP A 125 -3.53 -5.68 -31.42
CA ASP A 125 -2.17 -5.16 -31.68
C ASP A 125 -1.09 -5.94 -30.91
N VAL A 126 -1.41 -6.41 -29.69
CA VAL A 126 -0.39 -6.85 -28.73
C VAL A 126 -0.31 -8.36 -28.57
N VAL A 127 -1.45 -9.07 -28.73
CA VAL A 127 -1.57 -10.47 -28.29
C VAL A 127 -1.36 -11.47 -29.40
N PHE A 128 -1.65 -11.12 -30.64
CA PHE A 128 -1.75 -12.09 -31.73
C PHE A 128 -0.75 -11.84 -32.87
N ASN A 129 0.03 -12.86 -33.18
CA ASN A 129 0.76 -13.00 -34.44
C ASN A 129 0.91 -14.48 -34.78
N PRO A 130 0.17 -15.00 -35.80
CA PRO A 130 0.22 -16.44 -36.15
C PRO A 130 1.62 -16.93 -36.56
N LYS A 131 2.48 -16.04 -37.06
CA LYS A 131 3.81 -16.39 -37.55
C LYS A 131 4.84 -16.60 -36.45
N THR A 132 4.63 -15.96 -35.29
CA THR A 132 5.49 -16.10 -34.09
C THR A 132 4.87 -16.98 -33.01
N THR A 133 3.66 -17.52 -33.26
CA THR A 133 2.97 -18.40 -32.32
C THR A 133 3.45 -19.84 -32.48
N GLU A 134 3.80 -20.48 -31.36
CA GLU A 134 4.04 -21.92 -31.30
C GLU A 134 2.74 -22.67 -31.08
N TRP A 135 2.50 -23.71 -31.89
CA TRP A 135 1.23 -24.43 -31.94
C TRP A 135 1.39 -25.87 -31.42
N GLN A 136 0.40 -26.32 -30.67
CA GLN A 136 0.24 -27.72 -30.27
C GLN A 136 -1.14 -28.25 -30.68
N ALA A 137 -1.31 -29.59 -30.62
CA ALA A 137 -2.61 -30.21 -30.82
C ALA A 137 -3.53 -29.92 -29.63
N SER A 138 -4.81 -29.69 -29.89
CA SER A 138 -5.84 -29.61 -28.87
C SER A 138 -5.96 -30.95 -28.11
N TYR A 139 -6.65 -30.96 -26.97
CA TYR A 139 -6.83 -32.14 -26.12
C TYR A 139 -7.43 -33.35 -26.85
N ASP A 140 -8.21 -33.12 -27.91
CA ASP A 140 -8.85 -34.14 -28.74
C ASP A 140 -8.08 -34.44 -30.03
N GLY A 141 -6.97 -33.73 -30.29
CA GLY A 141 -6.11 -33.85 -31.48
C GLY A 141 -6.71 -33.33 -32.78
N ARG A 142 -7.93 -32.76 -32.78
CA ARG A 142 -8.62 -32.31 -33.99
C ARG A 142 -8.24 -30.90 -34.42
N ASN A 143 -7.84 -30.08 -33.48
CA ASN A 143 -7.50 -28.67 -33.69
C ASN A 143 -6.08 -28.38 -33.26
N LYS A 144 -5.58 -27.20 -33.62
CA LYS A 144 -4.34 -26.64 -33.09
C LYS A 144 -4.67 -25.49 -32.14
N GLU A 145 -3.99 -25.44 -31.00
CA GLU A 145 -4.06 -24.36 -30.02
C GLU A 145 -2.67 -23.80 -29.76
N PRO A 146 -2.53 -22.52 -29.36
CA PRO A 146 -1.23 -21.94 -29.03
C PRO A 146 -0.72 -22.53 -27.72
N ILE A 147 0.59 -22.83 -27.64
CA ILE A 147 1.28 -23.15 -26.38
C ILE A 147 1.25 -21.93 -25.47
N THR A 148 1.73 -20.79 -25.99
CA THR A 148 1.58 -19.45 -25.40
C THR A 148 1.22 -18.48 -26.52
N LEU A 149 0.57 -17.38 -26.18
CA LEU A 149 0.34 -16.29 -27.12
C LEU A 149 1.56 -15.36 -27.16
N PRO A 150 1.94 -14.82 -28.35
CA PRO A 150 3.08 -13.92 -28.49
C PRO A 150 2.75 -12.50 -27.99
N VAL A 151 2.60 -12.35 -26.69
CA VAL A 151 2.18 -11.10 -26.07
C VAL A 151 3.36 -10.15 -25.96
N LYS A 152 3.23 -8.96 -26.57
CA LYS A 152 4.27 -7.90 -26.62
C LYS A 152 3.99 -6.79 -25.61
N PHE A 153 3.68 -7.16 -24.36
CA PHE A 153 3.37 -6.25 -23.24
C PHE A 153 3.40 -7.03 -21.92
N PRO A 154 3.75 -6.46 -20.77
CA PRO A 154 3.74 -7.12 -19.47
C PRO A 154 2.32 -7.37 -18.95
N LEU A 155 1.54 -8.15 -19.69
CA LEU A 155 0.11 -8.39 -19.49
C LEU A 155 -0.22 -8.97 -18.12
N LEU A 156 0.64 -9.86 -17.61
CA LEU A 156 0.47 -10.48 -16.29
C LEU A 156 0.37 -9.44 -15.18
N LEU A 157 1.25 -8.43 -15.23
CA LEU A 157 1.28 -7.35 -14.25
C LEU A 157 0.14 -6.36 -14.45
N ALA A 158 -0.25 -6.09 -15.69
CA ALA A 158 -1.37 -5.18 -15.97
C ALA A 158 -2.70 -5.73 -15.47
N GLN A 159 -2.95 -7.02 -15.66
CA GLN A 159 -4.22 -7.64 -15.28
C GLN A 159 -4.24 -8.17 -13.85
N GLY A 160 -3.09 -8.49 -13.28
CA GLY A 160 -3.01 -9.27 -12.06
C GLY A 160 -3.66 -10.66 -12.19
N VAL A 161 -3.35 -11.55 -11.31
CA VAL A 161 -3.89 -12.93 -11.31
C VAL A 161 -4.04 -13.42 -9.88
N GLU A 162 -5.13 -14.13 -9.62
CA GLU A 162 -5.31 -14.92 -8.41
C GLU A 162 -5.64 -16.37 -8.81
N GLY A 163 -4.91 -17.33 -8.24
CA GLY A 163 -5.10 -18.74 -8.51
C GLY A 163 -4.68 -19.60 -7.34
N ILE A 164 -5.51 -20.60 -7.01
CA ILE A 164 -5.25 -21.56 -5.94
C ILE A 164 -5.05 -22.92 -6.58
N ALA A 165 -3.86 -23.50 -6.39
CA ALA A 165 -3.50 -24.84 -6.84
C ALA A 165 -3.34 -25.77 -5.64
N VAL A 166 -2.88 -26.99 -5.88
CA VAL A 166 -2.57 -27.94 -4.82
C VAL A 166 -1.17 -27.63 -4.27
N GLY A 167 -1.10 -27.17 -3.02
CA GLY A 167 0.16 -26.80 -2.36
C GLY A 167 0.78 -25.49 -2.81
N LEU A 168 0.22 -24.83 -3.80
CA LEU A 168 0.70 -23.57 -4.35
C LEU A 168 -0.46 -22.58 -4.56
N SER A 169 -0.16 -21.30 -4.48
CA SER A 169 -1.07 -20.23 -4.85
C SER A 169 -0.31 -19.15 -5.63
N SER A 170 -1.00 -18.45 -6.51
CA SER A 170 -0.50 -17.26 -7.17
C SER A 170 -1.42 -16.11 -6.83
N LYS A 171 -0.87 -14.98 -6.37
CA LYS A 171 -1.61 -13.74 -6.12
C LYS A 171 -0.75 -12.57 -6.58
N ILE A 172 -0.89 -12.21 -7.84
CA ILE A 172 -0.19 -11.11 -8.48
C ILE A 172 -1.17 -9.95 -8.56
N LEU A 173 -0.80 -8.82 -7.96
CA LEU A 173 -1.64 -7.62 -7.94
C LEU A 173 -1.54 -6.89 -9.28
N PRO A 174 -2.61 -6.23 -9.75
CA PRO A 174 -2.57 -5.43 -10.97
C PRO A 174 -1.74 -4.15 -10.77
N HIS A 175 -1.11 -3.68 -11.86
CA HIS A 175 -0.29 -2.49 -11.92
C HIS A 175 -0.78 -1.54 -13.02
N ASN A 176 -0.42 -0.27 -12.91
CA ASN A 176 -0.84 0.74 -13.87
C ASN A 176 -0.22 0.54 -15.26
N PHE A 177 -1.04 0.67 -16.29
CA PHE A 177 -0.64 0.50 -17.69
C PHE A 177 0.52 1.42 -18.11
N ASN A 178 0.43 2.72 -17.76
CA ASN A 178 1.45 3.71 -18.14
C ASN A 178 2.76 3.45 -17.39
N GLU A 179 2.68 3.13 -16.11
CA GLU A 179 3.85 2.82 -15.28
C GLU A 179 4.56 1.55 -15.75
N LEU A 180 3.82 0.56 -16.26
CA LEU A 180 4.42 -0.63 -16.87
C LEU A 180 5.17 -0.31 -18.17
N CYS A 181 4.63 0.57 -19.02
CA CYS A 181 5.35 1.05 -20.21
C CYS A 181 6.62 1.81 -19.81
N ASP A 182 6.50 2.75 -18.85
CA ASP A 182 7.63 3.56 -18.39
C ASP A 182 8.72 2.69 -17.74
N ALA A 183 8.35 1.72 -16.92
CA ALA A 183 9.28 0.79 -16.29
C ALA A 183 9.97 -0.14 -17.32
N SER A 184 9.25 -0.56 -18.36
CA SER A 184 9.84 -1.35 -19.46
C SER A 184 10.84 -0.52 -20.25
N ILE A 185 10.55 0.75 -20.54
CA ILE A 185 11.46 1.70 -21.19
C ILE A 185 12.68 1.95 -20.30
N ALA A 186 12.49 2.21 -19.02
CA ALA A 186 13.58 2.42 -18.05
C ALA A 186 14.52 1.20 -18.01
N TYR A 187 13.96 -0.01 -17.93
CA TYR A 187 14.74 -1.26 -17.97
C TYR A 187 15.58 -1.39 -19.24
N LEU A 188 14.99 -1.11 -20.41
CA LEU A 188 15.71 -1.17 -21.69
C LEU A 188 16.85 -0.15 -21.78
N ARG A 189 16.73 0.98 -21.10
CA ARG A 189 17.78 2.01 -20.97
C ARG A 189 18.82 1.69 -19.91
N GLY A 190 18.62 0.65 -19.09
CA GLY A 190 19.47 0.30 -17.95
C GLY A 190 19.24 1.20 -16.72
N GLU A 191 18.10 1.88 -16.65
CA GLU A 191 17.72 2.75 -15.54
C GLU A 191 16.97 1.95 -14.44
N GLU A 192 17.01 2.44 -13.22
CA GLU A 192 16.23 1.86 -12.11
C GLU A 192 14.76 2.23 -12.22
N PHE A 193 13.88 1.32 -11.84
CA PHE A 193 12.44 1.54 -11.81
C PHE A 193 11.83 0.94 -10.53
N LYS A 194 10.66 1.44 -10.16
CA LYS A 194 9.84 0.90 -9.07
C LYS A 194 8.40 0.78 -9.54
N LEU A 195 7.76 -0.33 -9.21
CA LEU A 195 6.37 -0.61 -9.55
C LEU A 195 5.56 -0.87 -8.30
N TYR A 196 4.41 -0.24 -8.22
CA TYR A 196 3.46 -0.45 -7.13
C TYR A 196 2.08 -0.79 -7.68
N PRO A 197 1.30 -1.63 -6.97
CA PRO A 197 -0.04 -2.00 -7.41
C PRO A 197 -0.94 -0.80 -7.66
N ASP A 198 -1.83 -0.94 -8.63
CA ASP A 198 -2.89 0.01 -8.96
C ASP A 198 -4.21 -0.75 -9.16
N PHE A 199 -5.26 -0.34 -8.46
CA PHE A 199 -6.52 -1.06 -8.42
C PHE A 199 -7.63 -0.29 -9.14
N GLN A 200 -8.46 -1.00 -9.88
CA GLN A 200 -9.63 -0.41 -10.56
C GLN A 200 -10.62 0.25 -9.59
N THR A 201 -10.68 -0.25 -8.35
CA THR A 201 -11.56 0.28 -7.30
C THR A 201 -11.06 1.56 -6.65
N GLY A 202 -9.82 2.00 -6.96
CA GLY A 202 -9.19 3.16 -6.32
C GLY A 202 -8.74 2.86 -4.89
N GLY A 203 -8.98 3.79 -3.98
CA GLY A 203 -8.55 3.74 -2.59
C GLY A 203 -7.12 4.24 -2.38
N SER A 204 -6.63 4.08 -1.16
CA SER A 204 -5.24 4.38 -0.81
C SER A 204 -4.49 3.09 -0.47
N ILE A 205 -3.20 3.04 -0.80
CA ILE A 205 -2.36 1.86 -0.57
C ILE A 205 -1.08 2.25 0.18
N ASP A 206 -0.76 1.48 1.22
CA ASP A 206 0.54 1.51 1.89
C ASP A 206 1.40 0.35 1.39
N VAL A 207 2.50 0.72 0.75
CA VAL A 207 3.45 -0.20 0.11
C VAL A 207 4.75 -0.37 0.91
N SER A 208 4.83 0.17 2.13
CA SER A 208 6.04 0.14 2.96
C SER A 208 6.59 -1.27 3.20
N ARG A 209 5.72 -2.28 3.14
CA ARG A 209 6.03 -3.70 3.33
C ARG A 209 5.78 -4.54 2.07
N TYR A 210 5.68 -3.93 0.90
CA TYR A 210 5.35 -4.62 -0.35
C TYR A 210 6.40 -5.63 -0.79
N ASN A 211 7.67 -5.32 -0.55
CA ASN A 211 8.83 -6.17 -0.88
C ASN A 211 8.78 -6.68 -2.33
N ASP A 212 8.54 -5.78 -3.30
CA ASP A 212 8.47 -6.09 -4.75
C ASP A 212 7.55 -7.29 -5.09
N GLY A 213 6.50 -7.50 -4.30
CA GLY A 213 5.53 -8.58 -4.54
C GLY A 213 5.99 -9.99 -4.16
N GLU A 214 7.12 -10.14 -3.48
CA GLU A 214 7.60 -11.43 -2.99
C GLU A 214 6.69 -12.03 -1.91
N ARG A 215 6.80 -13.35 -1.77
CA ARG A 215 6.13 -14.08 -0.69
C ARG A 215 6.59 -13.56 0.68
N GLY A 216 5.63 -13.19 1.53
CA GLY A 216 5.90 -12.55 2.83
C GLY A 216 5.78 -11.03 2.79
N GLY A 217 5.77 -10.42 1.60
CA GLY A 217 5.38 -9.02 1.42
C GLY A 217 3.91 -8.80 1.75
N MET A 218 3.54 -7.56 2.05
CA MET A 218 2.18 -7.18 2.39
C MET A 218 1.92 -5.74 1.94
N VAL A 219 0.75 -5.50 1.41
CA VAL A 219 0.22 -4.16 1.21
C VAL A 219 -1.04 -3.97 2.05
N LYS A 220 -1.25 -2.77 2.54
CA LYS A 220 -2.51 -2.39 3.16
C LYS A 220 -3.27 -1.48 2.21
N VAL A 221 -4.55 -1.76 2.03
CA VAL A 221 -5.43 -0.97 1.16
C VAL A 221 -6.55 -0.41 2.02
N ARG A 222 -6.75 0.90 1.97
CA ARG A 222 -7.81 1.63 2.67
C ARG A 222 -8.83 2.19 1.71
N ALA A 223 -10.07 2.13 2.15
CA ALA A 223 -11.17 2.90 1.56
C ALA A 223 -10.87 4.40 1.62
N LYS A 224 -11.32 5.15 0.62
CA LYS A 224 -11.26 6.60 0.67
C LYS A 224 -12.46 7.13 1.42
N ILE A 225 -12.22 7.61 2.64
CA ILE A 225 -13.27 8.12 3.53
C ILE A 225 -13.10 9.62 3.67
N ASN A 226 -14.15 10.35 3.32
CA ASN A 226 -14.21 11.80 3.42
C ASN A 226 -15.13 12.20 4.58
N LYS A 227 -14.77 13.24 5.30
CA LYS A 227 -15.60 13.84 6.33
C LYS A 227 -16.50 14.90 5.68
N ILE A 228 -17.80 14.65 5.61
CA ILE A 228 -18.78 15.63 5.12
C ILE A 228 -19.04 16.66 6.22
N ASP A 229 -19.34 16.19 7.42
CA ASP A 229 -19.55 17.01 8.60
C ASP A 229 -19.14 16.23 9.88
N ASN A 230 -19.34 16.83 11.05
CA ASN A 230 -19.00 16.18 12.34
C ASN A 230 -19.88 14.97 12.69
N LYS A 231 -20.93 14.69 11.90
CA LYS A 231 -21.89 13.61 12.13
C LYS A 231 -21.98 12.62 11.00
N THR A 232 -21.34 12.89 9.85
CA THR A 232 -21.47 12.08 8.65
C THR A 232 -20.10 11.89 7.98
N LEU A 233 -19.73 10.64 7.74
CA LEU A 233 -18.58 10.24 6.94
C LEU A 233 -19.10 9.67 5.62
N SER A 234 -18.41 9.95 4.50
CA SER A 234 -18.69 9.37 3.19
C SER A 234 -17.53 8.48 2.75
N ILE A 235 -17.83 7.26 2.35
CA ILE A 235 -16.87 6.35 1.73
C ILE A 235 -17.07 6.49 0.21
N ALA A 236 -16.06 7.06 -0.47
CA ALA A 236 -16.09 7.32 -1.90
C ALA A 236 -15.44 6.21 -2.74
N GLU A 237 -14.57 5.41 -2.16
CA GLU A 237 -13.90 4.29 -2.82
C GLU A 237 -13.74 3.14 -1.83
N VAL A 238 -13.91 1.89 -2.29
CA VAL A 238 -13.78 0.69 -1.47
C VAL A 238 -12.44 -0.02 -1.72
N PRO A 239 -11.88 -0.73 -0.73
CA PRO A 239 -10.64 -1.45 -0.90
C PRO A 239 -10.74 -2.56 -1.96
N PHE A 240 -9.64 -2.83 -2.64
CA PHE A 240 -9.55 -3.89 -3.63
C PHE A 240 -10.01 -5.25 -3.09
N GLY A 241 -10.86 -5.92 -3.86
CA GLY A 241 -11.44 -7.22 -3.51
C GLY A 241 -12.60 -7.17 -2.51
N LYS A 242 -13.07 -5.97 -2.16
CA LYS A 242 -14.30 -5.78 -1.36
C LYS A 242 -15.39 -5.14 -2.19
N THR A 243 -16.64 -5.50 -1.87
CA THR A 243 -17.82 -4.93 -2.51
C THR A 243 -18.50 -3.94 -1.58
N VAL A 244 -19.25 -3.01 -2.14
CA VAL A 244 -20.03 -2.01 -1.38
C VAL A 244 -20.95 -2.66 -0.34
N PRO A 245 -21.81 -3.66 -0.68
CA PRO A 245 -22.58 -4.36 0.34
C PRO A 245 -21.74 -5.05 1.39
N GLY A 246 -20.59 -5.65 1.01
CA GLY A 246 -19.67 -6.28 1.95
C GLY A 246 -19.07 -5.31 2.97
N VAL A 247 -18.70 -4.10 2.53
CA VAL A 247 -18.22 -3.03 3.40
C VAL A 247 -19.35 -2.57 4.33
N CYS A 248 -20.55 -2.31 3.83
CA CYS A 248 -21.73 -1.94 4.62
C CYS A 248 -22.01 -2.99 5.71
N ASP A 249 -22.06 -4.26 5.33
CA ASP A 249 -22.26 -5.37 6.27
C ASP A 249 -21.18 -5.45 7.35
N SER A 250 -19.91 -5.22 6.98
CA SER A 250 -18.81 -5.21 7.94
C SER A 250 -18.95 -4.08 8.96
N ILE A 251 -19.41 -2.89 8.52
CA ILE A 251 -19.66 -1.73 9.37
C ILE A 251 -20.82 -2.02 10.33
N VAL A 252 -21.93 -2.57 9.83
CA VAL A 252 -23.08 -2.95 10.66
C VAL A 252 -22.68 -3.97 11.71
N LYS A 253 -21.97 -5.04 11.32
CA LYS A 253 -21.48 -6.08 12.25
C LYS A 253 -20.53 -5.52 13.31
N ALA A 254 -19.68 -4.54 12.96
CA ALA A 254 -18.82 -3.88 13.93
C ALA A 254 -19.61 -3.00 14.91
N SER A 255 -20.69 -2.38 14.46
CA SER A 255 -21.61 -1.60 15.31
C SER A 255 -22.42 -2.50 16.25
N GLU A 256 -22.95 -3.62 15.76
CA GLU A 256 -23.68 -4.60 16.59
C GLU A 256 -22.77 -5.19 17.69
N LYS A 257 -21.49 -5.38 17.39
CA LYS A 257 -20.47 -5.81 18.37
C LYS A 257 -20.01 -4.67 19.29
N GLY A 258 -20.58 -3.47 19.19
CA GLY A 258 -20.24 -2.31 20.02
C GLY A 258 -18.86 -1.72 19.78
N LYS A 259 -18.15 -2.10 18.71
CA LYS A 259 -16.80 -1.59 18.39
C LYS A 259 -16.81 -0.20 17.80
N ILE A 260 -17.89 0.15 17.12
CA ILE A 260 -18.15 1.47 16.57
C ILE A 260 -19.57 1.91 16.94
N LYS A 261 -19.79 3.21 17.11
CA LYS A 261 -21.11 3.78 17.41
C LYS A 261 -21.60 4.59 16.21
N ILE A 262 -22.42 3.95 15.41
CA ILE A 262 -23.09 4.58 14.29
C ILE A 262 -24.61 4.59 14.51
N ARG A 263 -25.27 5.52 13.87
CA ARG A 263 -26.74 5.61 13.86
C ARG A 263 -27.32 4.83 12.66
N LYS A 264 -26.72 4.98 11.49
CA LYS A 264 -27.21 4.43 10.22
C LYS A 264 -26.08 4.34 9.20
N VAL A 265 -26.14 3.38 8.32
CA VAL A 265 -25.34 3.30 7.07
C VAL A 265 -26.33 3.39 5.91
N GLU A 266 -26.03 4.21 4.92
CA GLU A 266 -26.80 4.37 3.70
C GLU A 266 -25.90 4.13 2.50
N ASP A 267 -26.35 3.25 1.61
CA ASP A 267 -25.69 3.01 0.33
C ASP A 267 -26.40 3.86 -0.74
N LEU A 268 -25.70 4.86 -1.27
CA LEU A 268 -26.16 5.73 -2.35
C LEU A 268 -25.37 5.48 -3.64
N THR A 269 -24.68 4.36 -3.72
CA THR A 269 -23.82 4.00 -4.85
C THR A 269 -24.60 3.96 -6.15
N SER A 270 -24.12 4.69 -7.16
CA SER A 270 -24.64 4.70 -8.52
C SER A 270 -23.50 4.42 -9.51
N GLU A 271 -23.07 5.37 -10.33
CA GLU A 271 -21.85 5.26 -11.14
C GLU A 271 -20.59 5.34 -10.30
N LYS A 272 -20.67 6.06 -9.18
CA LYS A 272 -19.59 6.21 -8.19
C LYS A 272 -20.03 5.62 -6.87
N VAL A 273 -19.06 5.09 -6.15
CA VAL A 273 -19.29 4.60 -4.79
C VAL A 273 -19.63 5.78 -3.88
N GLU A 274 -20.72 5.67 -3.14
CA GLU A 274 -21.10 6.62 -2.10
C GLU A 274 -21.82 5.90 -0.96
N ILE A 275 -21.11 5.65 0.13
CA ILE A 275 -21.66 5.07 1.35
C ILE A 275 -21.63 6.14 2.44
N LEU A 276 -22.78 6.52 2.96
CA LEU A 276 -22.89 7.46 4.07
C LEU A 276 -22.95 6.73 5.40
N VAL A 277 -22.06 7.09 6.30
CA VAL A 277 -22.00 6.57 7.68
C VAL A 277 -22.39 7.68 8.63
N HIS A 278 -23.60 7.60 9.18
CA HIS A 278 -24.13 8.56 10.15
C HIS A 278 -23.73 8.19 11.56
N LEU A 279 -23.05 9.09 12.25
CA LEU A 279 -22.53 8.88 13.59
C LEU A 279 -23.61 9.07 14.67
N ALA A 280 -23.47 8.38 15.78
CA ALA A 280 -24.29 8.61 16.95
C ALA A 280 -23.95 9.97 17.61
N PRO A 281 -24.90 10.62 18.30
CA PRO A 281 -24.64 11.88 18.99
C PRO A 281 -23.51 11.76 20.02
N GLY A 282 -22.60 12.73 20.03
CA GLY A 282 -21.48 12.78 20.99
C GLY A 282 -20.27 11.93 20.65
N VAL A 283 -20.26 11.30 19.47
CA VAL A 283 -19.12 10.49 18.98
C VAL A 283 -18.20 11.36 18.13
N SER A 284 -16.89 11.22 18.32
CA SER A 284 -15.88 11.90 17.48
C SER A 284 -15.79 11.25 16.11
N SER A 285 -15.93 12.06 15.04
CA SER A 285 -15.75 11.61 13.65
C SER A 285 -14.37 10.99 13.42
N ASP A 286 -13.32 11.58 14.01
CA ASP A 286 -11.94 11.15 13.84
C ASP A 286 -11.68 9.79 14.48
N LYS A 287 -12.17 9.56 15.71
CA LYS A 287 -12.10 8.23 16.34
C LYS A 287 -12.91 7.18 15.59
N THR A 288 -14.07 7.56 15.03
CA THR A 288 -14.86 6.61 14.25
C THR A 288 -14.19 6.28 12.94
N LEU A 289 -13.53 7.23 12.29
CA LEU A 289 -12.75 6.98 11.07
C LEU A 289 -11.65 5.93 11.32
N ASP A 290 -10.91 6.07 12.41
CA ASP A 290 -9.91 5.09 12.82
C ASP A 290 -10.53 3.74 13.18
N ALA A 291 -11.69 3.76 13.85
CA ALA A 291 -12.42 2.54 14.18
C ALA A 291 -12.94 1.82 12.91
N LEU A 292 -13.36 2.54 11.89
CA LEU A 292 -13.72 1.96 10.60
C LEU A 292 -12.54 1.22 9.97
N TYR A 293 -11.34 1.80 9.97
CA TYR A 293 -10.15 1.12 9.47
C TYR A 293 -9.73 -0.07 10.36
N ALA A 294 -9.85 0.06 11.68
CA ALA A 294 -9.39 -0.99 12.59
C ALA A 294 -10.33 -2.22 12.67
N PHE A 295 -11.65 -2.04 12.49
CA PHE A 295 -12.65 -3.06 12.80
C PHE A 295 -13.56 -3.46 11.64
N THR A 296 -13.40 -2.85 10.48
CA THR A 296 -14.24 -3.13 9.31
C THR A 296 -13.40 -3.41 8.07
N ASP A 297 -14.07 -3.79 7.00
CA ASP A 297 -13.45 -4.00 5.70
C ASP A 297 -13.01 -2.69 4.99
N CYS A 298 -13.02 -1.56 5.70
CA CYS A 298 -12.47 -0.30 5.18
C CYS A 298 -10.93 -0.31 5.11
N GLU A 299 -10.23 -1.17 5.84
CA GLU A 299 -8.81 -1.49 5.65
C GLU A 299 -8.65 -2.99 5.42
N VAL A 300 -7.90 -3.36 4.38
CA VAL A 300 -7.62 -4.76 4.04
C VAL A 300 -6.13 -4.94 3.85
N SER A 301 -5.59 -6.00 4.46
CA SER A 301 -4.20 -6.43 4.22
C SER A 301 -4.17 -7.50 3.14
N ILE A 302 -3.32 -7.31 2.12
CA ILE A 302 -3.16 -8.24 1.01
C ILE A 302 -1.72 -8.69 0.96
N SER A 303 -1.50 -10.01 0.99
CA SER A 303 -0.17 -10.60 0.83
C SER A 303 -0.01 -11.08 -0.61
N PRO A 304 0.87 -10.48 -1.41
CA PRO A 304 1.18 -10.94 -2.76
C PRO A 304 1.95 -12.26 -2.71
N ASN A 305 1.88 -13.01 -3.80
CA ASN A 305 2.68 -14.19 -4.04
C ASN A 305 2.81 -14.39 -5.55
N CYS A 306 3.92 -13.94 -6.12
CA CYS A 306 4.14 -13.98 -7.55
C CYS A 306 4.67 -15.36 -7.99
N CYS A 307 3.75 -16.32 -8.15
CA CYS A 307 4.03 -17.65 -8.67
C CYS A 307 3.59 -17.73 -10.14
N VAL A 308 4.50 -18.15 -11.02
CA VAL A 308 4.29 -18.27 -12.48
C VAL A 308 4.83 -19.58 -13.01
N ILE A 309 4.35 -20.04 -14.16
CA ILE A 309 4.93 -21.18 -14.88
C ILE A 309 5.98 -20.64 -15.86
N ASP A 310 7.18 -21.17 -15.75
CA ASP A 310 8.28 -20.96 -16.68
C ASP A 310 8.92 -22.34 -16.97
N GLU A 311 9.18 -22.64 -18.24
CA GLU A 311 9.75 -23.95 -18.68
C GLU A 311 9.06 -25.18 -18.04
N LYS A 312 7.73 -25.15 -17.94
CA LYS A 312 6.89 -26.20 -17.34
C LYS A 312 7.14 -26.44 -15.84
N LYS A 313 7.67 -25.44 -15.13
CA LYS A 313 7.89 -25.48 -13.68
C LYS A 313 7.31 -24.20 -13.01
N PRO A 314 6.80 -24.31 -11.78
CA PRO A 314 6.42 -23.13 -11.02
C PRO A 314 7.66 -22.41 -10.48
N HIS A 315 7.72 -21.11 -10.68
CA HIS A 315 8.75 -20.21 -10.18
C HIS A 315 8.11 -19.10 -9.34
N PHE A 316 8.80 -18.73 -8.25
CA PHE A 316 8.44 -17.57 -7.43
C PHE A 316 9.38 -16.43 -7.81
N LEU A 317 8.83 -15.35 -8.28
CA LEU A 317 9.58 -14.21 -8.80
C LEU A 317 9.14 -12.92 -8.11
N THR A 318 9.97 -11.87 -8.20
CA THR A 318 9.56 -10.51 -7.87
C THR A 318 8.77 -9.89 -9.03
N VAL A 319 8.02 -8.83 -8.76
CA VAL A 319 7.31 -8.06 -9.81
C VAL A 319 8.31 -7.48 -10.80
N SER A 320 9.43 -6.95 -10.32
CA SER A 320 10.51 -6.43 -11.17
C SER A 320 11.11 -7.52 -12.08
N ALA A 321 11.28 -8.74 -11.56
CA ALA A 321 11.77 -9.86 -12.37
C ALA A 321 10.78 -10.29 -13.46
N VAL A 322 9.48 -10.27 -13.14
CA VAL A 322 8.42 -10.54 -14.13
C VAL A 322 8.38 -9.47 -15.21
N LEU A 323 8.51 -8.18 -14.85
CA LEU A 323 8.57 -7.10 -15.83
C LEU A 323 9.76 -7.28 -16.77
N LYS A 324 10.97 -7.55 -16.24
CA LYS A 324 12.18 -7.76 -17.03
C LYS A 324 11.98 -8.89 -18.03
N LYS A 325 11.52 -10.06 -17.56
CA LYS A 325 11.23 -11.19 -18.45
C LYS A 325 10.18 -10.88 -19.53
N ALA A 326 9.12 -10.16 -19.18
CA ALA A 326 8.09 -9.75 -20.14
C ALA A 326 8.64 -8.76 -21.19
N THR A 327 9.52 -7.86 -20.77
CA THR A 327 10.18 -6.89 -21.66
C THR A 327 11.18 -7.59 -22.60
N ASP A 328 11.98 -8.52 -22.08
CA ASP A 328 12.91 -9.33 -22.87
C ASP A 328 12.15 -10.21 -23.90
N ASN A 329 11.02 -10.79 -23.48
CA ASN A 329 10.14 -11.53 -24.39
C ASN A 329 9.56 -10.62 -25.48
N THR A 330 9.14 -9.41 -25.15
CA THR A 330 8.65 -8.42 -26.12
C THR A 330 9.74 -8.08 -27.14
N LEU A 331 10.96 -7.80 -26.69
CA LEU A 331 12.10 -7.52 -27.58
C LEU A 331 12.40 -8.71 -28.51
N SER A 332 12.38 -9.92 -27.97
CA SER A 332 12.59 -11.15 -28.74
C SER A 332 11.50 -11.35 -29.80
N LEU A 333 10.23 -11.12 -29.44
CA LEU A 333 9.10 -11.26 -30.37
C LEU A 333 9.15 -10.20 -31.49
N LEU A 334 9.47 -8.95 -31.16
CA LEU A 334 9.61 -7.89 -32.15
C LEU A 334 10.76 -8.16 -33.11
N ARG A 335 11.89 -8.65 -32.62
CA ARG A 335 13.00 -9.11 -33.44
C ARG A 335 12.57 -10.22 -34.39
N GLN A 336 11.91 -11.23 -33.86
CA GLN A 336 11.42 -12.36 -34.67
C GLN A 336 10.42 -11.92 -35.75
N GLU A 337 9.51 -10.98 -35.40
CA GLU A 337 8.59 -10.39 -36.39
C GLU A 337 9.33 -9.67 -37.52
N LEU A 338 10.34 -8.86 -37.17
CA LEU A 338 11.16 -8.17 -38.17
C LEU A 338 11.97 -9.15 -39.05
N GLU A 339 12.54 -10.20 -38.48
CA GLU A 339 13.27 -11.24 -39.21
C GLU A 339 12.36 -12.00 -40.18
N ILE A 340 11.16 -12.37 -39.74
CA ILE A 340 10.17 -13.03 -40.61
C ILE A 340 9.76 -12.09 -41.74
N HIS A 341 9.46 -10.83 -41.43
CA HIS A 341 9.06 -9.85 -42.44
C HIS A 341 10.19 -9.56 -43.46
N LYS A 342 11.44 -9.49 -42.98
CA LYS A 342 12.61 -9.40 -43.83
C LYS A 342 12.71 -10.60 -44.75
N GLY A 343 12.52 -11.82 -44.23
CA GLY A 343 12.52 -13.05 -45.06
C GLY A 343 11.46 -13.00 -46.14
N GLU A 344 10.27 -12.56 -45.81
CA GLU A 344 9.18 -12.42 -46.79
C GLU A 344 9.50 -11.36 -47.89
N LEU A 345 10.09 -10.24 -47.48
CA LEU A 345 10.51 -9.21 -48.45
C LEU A 345 11.63 -9.69 -49.33
N LEU A 346 12.60 -10.47 -48.81
CA LEU A 346 13.66 -11.06 -49.61
C LEU A 346 13.11 -12.06 -50.64
N GLU A 347 12.15 -12.93 -50.24
CA GLU A 347 11.48 -13.81 -51.21
C GLU A 347 10.67 -13.03 -52.23
N ASN A 348 9.96 -11.97 -51.82
CA ASN A 348 9.25 -11.09 -52.73
C ASN A 348 10.20 -10.38 -53.73
N LEU A 349 11.37 -9.92 -53.25
CA LEU A 349 12.40 -9.29 -54.07
C LEU A 349 13.01 -10.28 -55.05
N HIS A 350 13.28 -11.51 -54.61
CA HIS A 350 13.77 -12.57 -55.46
C HIS A 350 12.79 -12.88 -56.58
N PHE A 351 11.52 -13.12 -56.25
CA PHE A 351 10.50 -13.39 -57.27
C PHE A 351 10.23 -12.21 -58.22
N ALA A 352 10.19 -10.97 -57.71
CA ALA A 352 10.03 -9.77 -58.55
C ALA A 352 11.21 -9.59 -59.54
N SER A 353 12.42 -9.92 -59.14
CA SER A 353 13.61 -9.90 -59.98
C SER A 353 13.56 -10.99 -61.06
N LEU A 354 13.15 -12.21 -60.70
CA LEU A 354 12.90 -13.32 -61.61
C LEU A 354 11.81 -12.98 -62.64
N GLU A 355 10.65 -12.48 -62.17
CA GLU A 355 9.54 -12.07 -63.05
C GLU A 355 9.97 -11.01 -64.04
N LYS A 356 10.72 -10.00 -63.59
CA LYS A 356 11.24 -8.93 -64.46
C LYS A 356 12.10 -9.48 -65.57
N ILE A 357 13.14 -10.29 -65.25
CA ILE A 357 14.03 -10.86 -66.21
C ILE A 357 13.31 -11.82 -67.18
N PHE A 358 12.44 -12.70 -66.68
CA PHE A 358 11.63 -13.61 -67.49
C PHE A 358 10.79 -12.92 -68.52
N ILE A 359 10.24 -11.74 -68.24
CA ILE A 359 9.38 -10.97 -69.09
C ILE A 359 10.23 -10.07 -70.06
N GLU A 360 11.28 -9.40 -69.55
CA GLU A 360 12.14 -8.53 -70.32
C GLU A 360 12.88 -9.30 -71.38
N GLU A 361 13.47 -10.44 -71.05
CA GLU A 361 14.20 -11.32 -71.97
C GLU A 361 13.25 -12.17 -72.85
N ARG A 362 11.96 -12.02 -72.66
CA ARG A 362 10.89 -12.74 -73.37
C ARG A 362 11.05 -14.26 -73.45
N ILE A 363 11.57 -14.86 -72.39
CA ILE A 363 11.87 -16.30 -72.28
C ILE A 363 10.61 -17.12 -72.60
N TYR A 364 9.41 -16.66 -72.28
CA TYR A 364 8.11 -17.27 -72.55
C TYR A 364 7.72 -17.28 -74.02
N LYS A 365 8.46 -16.60 -74.95
CA LYS A 365 8.23 -16.54 -76.39
C LYS A 365 9.26 -17.31 -77.20
N GLU A 366 10.23 -17.94 -76.60
CA GLU A 366 11.23 -18.69 -77.30
C GLU A 366 10.65 -20.01 -77.85
N VAL A 367 11.04 -20.38 -79.07
CA VAL A 367 10.53 -21.58 -79.81
C VAL A 367 10.75 -22.87 -79.01
N LYS A 368 11.87 -22.99 -78.32
CA LYS A 368 12.20 -24.15 -77.49
C LYS A 368 11.28 -24.26 -76.28
N PHE A 369 10.84 -23.15 -75.74
CA PHE A 369 9.83 -23.14 -74.65
C PHE A 369 8.48 -23.56 -75.16
N GLU A 370 8.02 -23.03 -76.31
CA GLU A 370 6.72 -23.41 -76.88
C GLU A 370 6.66 -24.86 -77.30
N GLN A 371 7.83 -25.49 -77.68
CA GLN A 371 7.95 -26.88 -78.10
C GLN A 371 8.28 -27.85 -76.96
N SER A 372 8.32 -27.44 -75.72
CA SER A 372 8.62 -28.31 -74.59
C SER A 372 7.56 -29.39 -74.40
N GLU A 373 7.98 -30.66 -74.33
CA GLU A 373 7.11 -31.82 -74.34
C GLU A 373 6.33 -31.97 -73.01
N ASN A 374 6.89 -31.41 -71.92
CA ASN A 374 6.29 -31.45 -70.59
C ASN A 374 6.80 -30.26 -69.73
N THR A 375 6.16 -30.09 -68.50
CA THR A 375 6.48 -29.01 -67.55
C THR A 375 7.94 -29.08 -67.09
N ASP A 376 8.52 -30.29 -66.97
CA ASP A 376 9.88 -30.46 -66.52
C ASP A 376 10.90 -29.96 -67.53
N ALA A 377 10.70 -30.28 -68.85
CA ALA A 377 11.52 -29.76 -69.92
C ALA A 377 11.39 -28.24 -70.05
N ALA A 378 10.24 -27.69 -69.86
CA ALA A 378 10.06 -26.23 -69.80
C ALA A 378 10.77 -25.58 -68.59
N CYS A 379 10.78 -26.23 -67.46
CA CYS A 379 11.54 -25.77 -66.30
C CYS A 379 13.04 -25.78 -66.48
N GLU A 380 13.57 -26.86 -67.06
CA GLU A 380 15.02 -27.00 -67.45
C GLU A 380 15.43 -25.90 -68.47
N PHE A 381 14.63 -25.65 -69.46
CA PHE A 381 14.84 -24.59 -70.42
C PHE A 381 14.87 -23.19 -69.80
N ILE A 382 13.92 -22.87 -68.92
CA ILE A 382 13.86 -21.60 -68.19
C ILE A 382 15.07 -21.45 -67.29
N ASP A 383 15.52 -22.51 -66.63
CA ASP A 383 16.71 -22.53 -65.80
C ASP A 383 17.97 -22.23 -66.57
N GLU A 384 18.16 -22.91 -67.77
CA GLU A 384 19.27 -22.65 -68.67
C GLU A 384 19.29 -21.16 -69.06
N ARG A 385 18.16 -20.57 -69.39
CA ARG A 385 18.04 -19.17 -69.84
C ARG A 385 18.26 -18.16 -68.72
N LEU A 386 17.91 -18.50 -67.48
CA LEU A 386 18.13 -17.67 -66.28
C LEU A 386 19.57 -17.76 -65.81
N THR A 387 20.34 -18.80 -66.10
CA THR A 387 21.72 -19.02 -65.64
C THR A 387 22.63 -17.80 -65.77
N PRO A 388 22.64 -17.03 -66.91
CA PRO A 388 23.48 -15.82 -67.05
C PRO A 388 23.16 -14.71 -66.06
N PHE A 389 21.93 -14.74 -65.44
CA PHE A 389 21.42 -13.71 -64.53
C PHE A 389 21.53 -14.12 -63.11
N TYR A 390 21.97 -15.35 -62.77
CA TYR A 390 22.12 -15.87 -61.40
C TYR A 390 22.88 -14.93 -60.47
N PRO A 391 23.98 -14.26 -60.88
CA PRO A 391 24.67 -13.31 -59.98
C PRO A 391 23.82 -12.12 -59.53
N GLN A 392 22.69 -11.86 -60.17
CA GLN A 392 21.80 -10.75 -59.83
C GLN A 392 20.73 -11.14 -58.81
N PHE A 393 20.56 -12.44 -58.55
CA PHE A 393 19.56 -12.94 -57.63
C PHE A 393 20.10 -13.06 -56.22
N ILE A 394 19.23 -13.00 -55.24
CA ILE A 394 19.56 -13.04 -53.82
C ILE A 394 19.94 -14.45 -53.37
N ARG A 395 19.35 -15.47 -53.99
CA ARG A 395 19.59 -16.90 -53.74
C ARG A 395 19.51 -17.69 -55.03
N GLU A 396 19.91 -18.96 -54.99
CA GLU A 396 19.76 -19.88 -56.09
C GLU A 396 18.30 -20.04 -56.48
N VAL A 397 18.09 -20.14 -57.82
CA VAL A 397 16.76 -20.36 -58.38
C VAL A 397 16.33 -21.81 -58.16
N THR A 398 15.18 -22.03 -57.63
CA THR A 398 14.66 -23.37 -57.42
C THR A 398 13.62 -23.73 -58.46
N LYS A 399 13.37 -25.04 -58.63
CA LYS A 399 12.31 -25.51 -59.53
C LYS A 399 10.95 -24.94 -59.15
N GLU A 400 10.70 -24.72 -57.85
CA GLU A 400 9.46 -24.11 -57.37
C GLU A 400 9.31 -22.66 -57.83
N ASP A 401 10.41 -21.91 -57.86
CA ASP A 401 10.38 -20.54 -58.36
C ASP A 401 10.07 -20.48 -59.86
N ILE A 402 10.63 -21.41 -60.59
CA ILE A 402 10.34 -21.54 -62.05
C ILE A 402 8.90 -21.94 -62.28
N LEU A 403 8.34 -22.85 -61.49
CA LEU A 403 6.90 -23.21 -61.54
C LEU A 403 6.02 -21.99 -61.28
N LYS A 404 6.37 -21.15 -60.30
CA LYS A 404 5.66 -19.88 -60.04
C LYS A 404 5.73 -18.92 -61.24
N LEU A 405 6.85 -18.92 -62.01
CA LEU A 405 6.95 -18.13 -63.21
C LEU A 405 5.99 -18.64 -64.31
N LEU A 406 5.84 -19.97 -64.44
CA LEU A 406 4.87 -20.59 -65.34
C LEU A 406 3.43 -20.30 -65.02
N ASP A 407 3.10 -20.07 -63.75
CA ASP A 407 1.75 -19.71 -63.28
C ASP A 407 1.41 -18.24 -63.58
N ILE A 408 2.31 -17.45 -64.10
CA ILE A 408 2.07 -16.02 -64.42
C ILE A 408 1.05 -15.91 -65.53
N LYS A 409 -0.09 -15.28 -65.27
CA LYS A 409 -1.15 -15.09 -66.27
C LYS A 409 -0.69 -14.17 -67.43
N MET A 410 -1.00 -14.54 -68.64
CA MET A 410 -0.66 -13.73 -69.86
C MET A 410 -1.15 -12.26 -69.71
N ALA A 411 -2.28 -12.00 -69.08
CA ALA A 411 -2.74 -10.64 -68.78
C ALA A 411 -1.78 -9.82 -67.94
N ARG A 412 -0.97 -10.46 -67.08
CA ARG A 412 0.06 -9.79 -66.27
C ARG A 412 1.28 -9.46 -67.13
N ILE A 413 1.67 -10.35 -68.00
CA ILE A 413 2.75 -10.14 -68.97
C ILE A 413 2.43 -8.99 -69.93
N LEU A 414 1.20 -8.96 -70.51
CA LEU A 414 0.74 -7.89 -71.38
C LEU A 414 0.66 -6.51 -70.73
N LYS A 415 0.43 -6.47 -69.42
CA LYS A 415 0.36 -5.24 -68.64
C LYS A 415 1.69 -4.89 -67.98
N PHE A 416 2.75 -5.64 -68.20
CA PHE A 416 4.06 -5.41 -67.61
C PHE A 416 4.62 -4.04 -68.00
N ASN A 417 5.06 -3.28 -67.05
CA ASN A 417 5.70 -2.01 -67.20
C ASN A 417 7.02 -2.06 -66.46
N LYS A 418 8.15 -1.90 -67.20
CA LYS A 418 9.49 -1.95 -66.64
C LYS A 418 9.71 -0.95 -65.51
N ASP A 419 9.31 0.30 -65.71
CA ASP A 419 9.52 1.37 -64.74
C ASP A 419 8.81 1.06 -63.44
N LYS A 420 7.55 0.52 -63.50
CA LYS A 420 6.81 0.10 -62.30
C LYS A 420 7.41 -1.13 -61.63
N ALA A 421 8.03 -2.04 -62.39
CA ALA A 421 8.71 -3.18 -61.80
C ALA A 421 9.97 -2.71 -61.05
N ASP A 422 10.71 -1.78 -61.63
CA ASP A 422 11.90 -1.17 -61.03
C ASP A 422 11.54 -0.35 -59.80
N GLU A 423 10.47 0.45 -59.83
CA GLU A 423 9.94 1.14 -58.65
C GLU A 423 9.54 0.19 -57.51
N ASN A 424 8.88 -0.92 -57.88
CA ASN A 424 8.49 -1.91 -56.86
C ASN A 424 9.71 -2.60 -56.24
N ILE A 425 10.71 -2.97 -57.05
CA ILE A 425 11.98 -3.54 -56.57
C ILE A 425 12.72 -2.54 -55.66
N ALA A 426 12.79 -1.28 -56.09
CA ALA A 426 13.41 -0.23 -55.30
C ALA A 426 12.71 -0.05 -53.94
N ARG A 427 11.37 -0.01 -53.89
CA ARG A 427 10.57 0.09 -52.65
C ARG A 427 10.81 -1.12 -51.75
N ILE A 428 10.85 -2.34 -52.26
CA ILE A 428 11.12 -3.55 -51.44
C ILE A 428 12.53 -3.46 -50.84
N LYS A 429 13.53 -2.99 -51.62
CA LYS A 429 14.89 -2.79 -51.11
C LYS A 429 14.94 -1.75 -49.99
N GLU A 430 14.25 -0.62 -50.15
CA GLU A 430 14.10 0.40 -49.09
C GLU A 430 13.49 -0.16 -47.83
N GLN A 431 12.42 -0.95 -47.94
CA GLN A 431 11.79 -1.62 -46.80
C GLN A 431 12.74 -2.62 -46.10
N ILE A 432 13.55 -3.35 -46.88
CA ILE A 432 14.56 -4.26 -46.32
C ILE A 432 15.63 -3.47 -45.58
N GLU A 433 16.05 -2.33 -46.10
CA GLU A 433 17.05 -1.47 -45.45
C GLU A 433 16.49 -0.86 -44.14
N GLU A 434 15.25 -0.40 -44.17
CA GLU A 434 14.53 0.05 -42.94
C GLU A 434 14.47 -1.04 -41.88
N ILE A 435 14.08 -2.28 -42.24
CA ILE A 435 14.04 -3.41 -41.31
C ILE A 435 15.44 -3.74 -40.77
N ASN A 436 16.47 -3.70 -41.64
CA ASN A 436 17.85 -3.91 -41.19
C ASN A 436 18.29 -2.85 -40.16
N ASN A 437 17.89 -1.60 -40.35
CA ASN A 437 18.14 -0.54 -39.40
C ASN A 437 17.42 -0.81 -38.07
N HIS A 438 16.15 -1.23 -38.12
CA HIS A 438 15.40 -1.59 -36.89
C HIS A 438 16.02 -2.80 -36.19
N LEU A 439 16.49 -3.80 -36.91
CA LEU A 439 17.20 -4.96 -36.36
C LEU A 439 18.54 -4.58 -35.70
N ALA A 440 19.26 -3.63 -36.30
CA ALA A 440 20.52 -3.12 -35.75
C ALA A 440 20.29 -2.31 -34.45
N HIS A 441 19.14 -1.65 -34.33
CA HIS A 441 18.74 -0.81 -33.21
C HIS A 441 17.47 -1.37 -32.52
N ILE A 442 17.46 -2.67 -32.24
CA ILE A 442 16.26 -3.37 -31.78
C ILE A 442 15.79 -2.88 -30.39
N VAL A 443 16.71 -2.37 -29.57
CA VAL A 443 16.36 -1.84 -28.24
C VAL A 443 15.55 -0.55 -28.39
N GLU A 444 16.02 0.37 -29.25
CA GLU A 444 15.32 1.62 -29.55
C GLU A 444 13.96 1.33 -30.21
N TYR A 445 13.91 0.39 -31.15
CA TYR A 445 12.64 -0.04 -31.73
C TYR A 445 11.66 -0.59 -30.70
N THR A 446 12.14 -1.30 -29.68
CA THR A 446 11.30 -1.81 -28.57
C THR A 446 10.86 -0.66 -27.66
N ILE A 447 11.70 0.33 -27.42
CA ILE A 447 11.33 1.54 -26.68
C ILE A 447 10.21 2.29 -27.42
N ASP A 448 10.35 2.49 -28.72
CA ASP A 448 9.34 3.14 -29.56
C ASP A 448 8.01 2.36 -29.57
N TRP A 449 8.07 1.03 -29.52
CA TRP A 449 6.89 0.18 -29.35
C TRP A 449 6.14 0.49 -28.07
N TYR A 450 6.82 0.55 -26.91
CA TYR A 450 6.19 0.88 -25.63
C TYR A 450 5.69 2.33 -25.60
N GLN A 451 6.43 3.26 -26.21
CA GLN A 451 5.97 4.66 -26.32
C GLN A 451 4.70 4.75 -27.17
N MET A 452 4.66 4.05 -28.29
CA MET A 452 3.47 3.99 -29.17
C MET A 452 2.26 3.41 -28.42
N LEU A 453 2.44 2.34 -27.63
CA LEU A 453 1.36 1.77 -26.79
C LEU A 453 0.86 2.79 -25.78
N LYS A 454 1.76 3.50 -25.12
CA LYS A 454 1.42 4.53 -24.14
C LYS A 454 0.65 5.69 -24.78
N ASP A 455 1.09 6.18 -25.92
CA ASP A 455 0.44 7.29 -26.63
C ASP A 455 -0.95 6.91 -27.16
N LYS A 456 -1.09 5.67 -27.63
CA LYS A 456 -2.33 5.17 -28.23
C LYS A 456 -3.39 4.80 -27.21
N TYR A 457 -2.99 4.18 -26.10
CA TYR A 457 -3.91 3.60 -25.11
C TYR A 457 -3.82 4.22 -23.72
N GLY A 458 -2.69 4.80 -23.33
CA GLY A 458 -2.40 5.20 -21.95
C GLY A 458 -3.37 6.21 -21.35
N LYS A 459 -4.01 7.06 -22.18
CA LYS A 459 -5.01 8.03 -21.69
C LYS A 459 -6.23 7.38 -21.05
N GLN A 460 -6.52 6.12 -21.34
CA GLN A 460 -7.66 5.36 -20.80
C GLN A 460 -7.35 4.78 -19.42
N TYR A 461 -6.07 4.71 -19.05
CA TYR A 461 -5.59 4.02 -17.84
C TYR A 461 -4.79 4.96 -16.92
N PRO A 462 -5.39 6.05 -16.41
CA PRO A 462 -4.74 6.84 -15.36
C PRO A 462 -4.62 6.03 -14.08
N ARG A 463 -3.62 6.35 -13.24
CA ARG A 463 -3.50 5.73 -11.92
C ARG A 463 -4.73 6.08 -11.06
N ARG A 464 -5.32 5.09 -10.42
CA ARG A 464 -6.52 5.24 -9.57
C ARG A 464 -6.21 5.13 -8.08
N THR A 465 -5.25 4.32 -7.71
CA THR A 465 -4.91 4.06 -6.30
C THR A 465 -3.86 5.05 -5.81
N GLU A 466 -4.14 5.72 -4.71
CA GLU A 466 -3.25 6.73 -4.12
C GLU A 466 -2.20 6.06 -3.23
N LEU A 467 -0.91 6.36 -3.47
CA LEU A 467 0.18 5.88 -2.62
C LEU A 467 0.27 6.72 -1.36
N ARG A 468 0.12 6.10 -0.19
CA ARG A 468 0.23 6.76 1.12
C ARG A 468 0.85 5.83 2.15
N ASN A 469 1.60 6.40 3.10
CA ASN A 469 1.99 5.68 4.30
C ASN A 469 0.82 5.71 5.31
N PHE A 470 0.55 4.57 5.93
CA PHE A 470 -0.53 4.50 6.92
C PHE A 470 0.01 4.47 8.34
N ASP A 471 -0.60 5.28 9.20
CA ASP A 471 -0.36 5.18 10.63
C ASP A 471 -0.80 3.82 11.17
N THR A 472 -0.04 3.32 12.12
CA THR A 472 -0.43 2.12 12.85
C THR A 472 -1.56 2.46 13.81
N ILE A 473 -2.78 2.08 13.45
CA ILE A 473 -3.95 2.24 14.33
C ILE A 473 -3.89 1.14 15.39
N GLU A 474 -3.64 1.53 16.63
CA GLU A 474 -3.74 0.59 17.75
C GLU A 474 -5.22 0.39 18.10
N ALA A 475 -5.76 -0.77 17.77
CA ALA A 475 -7.17 -1.11 17.99
C ALA A 475 -7.63 -0.82 19.45
N ALA A 476 -6.75 -1.04 20.42
CA ALA A 476 -7.03 -0.77 21.83
C ALA A 476 -7.24 0.73 22.17
N LYS A 477 -6.67 1.64 21.35
CA LYS A 477 -6.84 3.09 21.56
C LYS A 477 -8.09 3.65 20.90
N VAL A 478 -8.59 2.96 19.89
CA VAL A 478 -9.69 3.42 19.03
C VAL A 478 -11.03 2.83 19.47
N VAL A 479 -11.02 1.65 20.10
CA VAL A 479 -12.23 1.06 20.65
C VAL A 479 -12.79 1.97 21.73
N GLU A 480 -14.06 2.31 21.59
CA GLU A 480 -14.77 3.00 22.66
C GLU A 480 -14.96 2.09 23.87
N ALA A 481 -14.63 2.62 25.04
CA ALA A 481 -14.86 1.96 26.32
C ALA A 481 -16.37 1.86 26.60
N ASN A 482 -17.04 0.89 25.98
CA ASN A 482 -18.50 0.70 26.04
C ASN A 482 -18.96 0.00 27.32
N GLU A 483 -18.05 -0.66 27.99
CA GLU A 483 -18.35 -1.46 29.15
C GLU A 483 -17.69 -0.87 30.40
N LYS A 484 -18.19 -1.28 31.56
CA LYS A 484 -17.66 -0.87 32.85
C LYS A 484 -17.07 -2.08 33.55
N LEU A 485 -15.84 -1.98 33.96
CA LEU A 485 -15.15 -3.00 34.73
C LEU A 485 -15.43 -2.84 36.21
N TYR A 486 -15.81 -3.93 36.85
CA TYR A 486 -16.07 -3.98 38.26
C TYR A 486 -15.28 -5.08 38.95
N ILE A 487 -15.01 -4.94 40.24
CA ILE A 487 -14.36 -5.95 41.07
C ILE A 487 -15.13 -6.22 42.36
N ASN A 488 -15.27 -7.50 42.70
CA ASN A 488 -15.64 -7.96 44.00
C ASN A 488 -14.39 -8.46 44.74
N ARG A 489 -13.83 -7.64 45.63
CA ARG A 489 -12.58 -7.97 46.36
C ARG A 489 -12.74 -9.05 47.39
N GLU A 490 -13.94 -9.22 47.98
CA GLU A 490 -14.23 -10.23 49.01
C GLU A 490 -14.32 -11.63 48.40
N GLU A 491 -15.01 -11.74 47.26
CA GLU A 491 -15.20 -13.00 46.58
C GLU A 491 -14.07 -13.28 45.58
N GLY A 492 -13.32 -12.27 45.15
CA GLY A 492 -12.20 -12.36 44.20
C GLY A 492 -12.62 -12.50 42.76
N PHE A 493 -13.72 -11.84 42.34
CA PHE A 493 -14.18 -11.80 40.96
C PHE A 493 -13.99 -10.42 40.33
N ILE A 494 -13.67 -10.42 39.05
CA ILE A 494 -13.62 -9.22 38.22
C ILE A 494 -14.44 -9.45 36.93
N GLY A 495 -15.06 -8.39 36.42
CA GLY A 495 -15.82 -8.49 35.15
C GLY A 495 -16.79 -7.36 34.92
N THR A 496 -17.41 -7.37 33.73
CA THR A 496 -18.36 -6.35 33.29
C THR A 496 -19.78 -6.60 33.80
N ALA A 497 -20.11 -7.84 34.13
CA ALA A 497 -21.44 -8.20 34.65
C ALA A 497 -21.62 -7.89 36.13
N LEU A 498 -20.60 -7.48 36.85
CA LEU A 498 -20.60 -7.27 38.30
C LEU A 498 -21.09 -5.85 38.72
N LYS A 499 -22.22 -5.42 38.17
CA LYS A 499 -22.73 -4.02 38.28
C LYS A 499 -23.01 -3.51 39.70
N LYS A 500 -23.04 -4.38 40.68
CA LYS A 500 -23.31 -4.04 42.12
C LYS A 500 -22.02 -3.86 42.90
N ASP A 501 -20.87 -4.22 42.35
CA ASP A 501 -19.57 -4.22 43.02
C ASP A 501 -18.78 -2.93 42.75
N GLU A 502 -17.52 -2.87 43.20
CA GLU A 502 -16.66 -1.70 43.07
C GLU A 502 -16.35 -1.42 41.59
N PHE A 503 -16.70 -0.22 41.08
CA PHE A 503 -16.36 0.23 39.76
C PHE A 503 -14.86 0.58 39.67
N ILE A 504 -14.19 0.09 38.66
CA ILE A 504 -12.76 0.31 38.42
C ILE A 504 -12.54 1.33 37.27
N ALA A 505 -12.99 1.02 36.07
CA ALA A 505 -12.77 1.85 34.90
C ALA A 505 -13.77 1.50 33.77
N ASN A 506 -13.92 2.39 32.83
CA ASN A 506 -14.54 2.05 31.53
C ASN A 506 -13.56 1.23 30.74
N CYS A 507 -14.02 0.20 30.03
CA CYS A 507 -13.23 -0.74 29.27
C CYS A 507 -13.94 -1.20 28.01
N SER A 508 -13.23 -1.94 27.19
CA SER A 508 -13.76 -2.69 26.06
C SER A 508 -13.51 -4.20 26.23
N ASP A 509 -14.15 -5.00 25.40
CA ASP A 509 -14.00 -6.47 25.35
C ASP A 509 -12.59 -6.93 24.92
N ILE A 510 -11.80 -6.04 24.34
CA ILE A 510 -10.42 -6.33 23.88
C ILE A 510 -9.35 -5.87 24.86
N ASP A 511 -9.72 -5.12 25.91
CA ASP A 511 -8.77 -4.61 26.89
C ASP A 511 -8.21 -5.71 27.78
N ASP A 512 -7.01 -5.47 28.24
CA ASP A 512 -6.35 -6.27 29.26
C ASP A 512 -6.42 -5.56 30.62
N VAL A 513 -6.49 -6.32 31.68
CA VAL A 513 -6.57 -5.83 33.07
C VAL A 513 -5.36 -6.33 33.82
N ILE A 514 -4.64 -5.40 34.47
CA ILE A 514 -3.54 -5.74 35.37
C ILE A 514 -4.05 -5.81 36.79
N ILE A 515 -3.64 -6.84 37.54
CA ILE A 515 -4.08 -7.11 38.87
C ILE A 515 -2.87 -7.34 39.77
N PHE A 516 -2.70 -6.55 40.82
CA PHE A 516 -1.68 -6.73 41.84
C PHE A 516 -2.30 -7.26 43.14
N TYR A 517 -1.58 -8.14 43.81
CA TYR A 517 -1.99 -8.78 45.06
C TYR A 517 -1.12 -8.31 46.23
N LYS A 518 -1.65 -8.43 47.46
CA LYS A 518 -0.96 -8.01 48.69
C LYS A 518 0.31 -8.81 48.97
N ASP A 519 0.40 -10.04 48.48
CA ASP A 519 1.60 -10.90 48.57
C ASP A 519 2.73 -10.56 47.61
N GLY A 520 2.54 -9.59 46.72
CA GLY A 520 3.52 -9.13 45.73
C GLY A 520 3.35 -9.75 44.36
N LYS A 521 2.45 -10.67 44.18
CA LYS A 521 2.17 -11.22 42.86
C LYS A 521 1.35 -10.28 42.02
N TYR A 522 1.45 -10.41 40.65
CA TYR A 522 0.59 -9.73 39.74
C TYR A 522 0.41 -10.54 38.45
N LYS A 523 -0.68 -10.32 37.77
CA LYS A 523 -0.98 -10.91 36.46
C LYS A 523 -1.77 -9.98 35.58
N VAL A 524 -1.80 -10.26 34.29
CA VAL A 524 -2.67 -9.58 33.32
C VAL A 524 -3.65 -10.58 32.75
N VAL A 525 -4.92 -10.21 32.71
CA VAL A 525 -6.01 -11.03 32.16
C VAL A 525 -6.82 -10.20 31.18
N ARG A 526 -7.53 -10.87 30.27
CA ARG A 526 -8.44 -10.17 29.36
C ARG A 526 -9.74 -9.82 30.07
N VAL A 527 -10.37 -8.70 29.67
CA VAL A 527 -11.72 -8.35 30.11
C VAL A 527 -12.70 -9.44 29.73
N THR A 528 -13.55 -9.84 30.70
CA THR A 528 -14.60 -10.84 30.50
C THR A 528 -15.82 -10.45 31.36
N ASP A 529 -16.97 -11.07 31.13
CA ASP A 529 -18.19 -10.81 31.90
C ASP A 529 -18.01 -11.09 33.39
N LYS A 530 -17.37 -12.19 33.73
CA LYS A 530 -17.06 -12.58 35.12
C LYS A 530 -15.91 -13.57 35.16
N MET A 531 -14.82 -13.23 35.85
CA MET A 531 -13.67 -14.10 36.02
C MET A 531 -13.22 -14.15 37.49
N PHE A 532 -12.90 -15.33 37.99
CA PHE A 532 -12.25 -15.47 39.27
C PHE A 532 -10.75 -15.15 39.16
N VAL A 533 -10.33 -14.14 39.88
CA VAL A 533 -8.93 -13.68 39.87
C VAL A 533 -8.19 -13.95 41.17
N GLY A 534 -8.89 -14.35 42.22
CA GLY A 534 -8.35 -14.63 43.55
C GLY A 534 -8.61 -13.53 44.54
N LYS A 535 -8.44 -13.85 45.84
CA LYS A 535 -8.61 -12.93 46.96
C LYS A 535 -7.34 -12.09 47.21
N ASN A 536 -7.43 -11.11 48.12
CA ASN A 536 -6.31 -10.22 48.50
C ASN A 536 -5.80 -9.33 47.37
N VAL A 537 -6.67 -8.93 46.45
CA VAL A 537 -6.35 -7.98 45.41
C VAL A 537 -6.03 -6.61 46.03
N LEU A 538 -4.88 -6.07 45.66
CA LEU A 538 -4.36 -4.76 46.08
C LEU A 538 -4.78 -3.66 45.13
N TYR A 539 -4.51 -3.83 43.85
CA TYR A 539 -4.74 -2.86 42.80
C TYR A 539 -5.24 -3.53 41.51
N VAL A 540 -6.12 -2.87 40.80
CA VAL A 540 -6.67 -3.30 39.51
C VAL A 540 -6.85 -2.09 38.63
N ASN A 541 -6.44 -2.19 37.38
CA ASN A 541 -6.74 -1.19 36.34
C ASN A 541 -6.56 -1.79 34.93
N ILE A 542 -6.98 -1.05 33.91
CA ILE A 542 -6.72 -1.40 32.50
C ILE A 542 -5.23 -1.38 32.24
N PHE A 543 -4.72 -2.42 31.57
CA PHE A 543 -3.31 -2.56 31.21
C PHE A 543 -3.10 -2.08 29.78
N LYS A 544 -2.20 -1.12 29.59
CA LYS A 544 -1.78 -0.62 28.28
C LYS A 544 -0.44 -1.23 27.90
N LYS A 545 -0.44 -2.07 26.88
CA LYS A 545 0.80 -2.67 26.33
C LYS A 545 1.72 -1.58 25.78
N ASN A 546 3.02 -1.73 26.00
CA ASN A 546 4.07 -0.77 25.58
C ASN A 546 3.99 0.61 26.26
N ASP A 547 3.22 0.78 27.32
CA ASP A 547 3.19 2.01 28.09
C ASP A 547 4.44 2.11 29.00
N LYS A 548 5.39 2.96 28.62
CA LYS A 548 6.61 3.26 29.38
C LYS A 548 6.39 4.35 30.45
N ARG A 549 5.24 5.03 30.44
CA ARG A 549 5.00 6.18 31.32
C ARG A 549 4.28 5.82 32.63
N THR A 550 3.51 4.73 32.66
CA THR A 550 2.92 4.24 33.89
C THR A 550 3.98 3.60 34.77
N ILE A 551 4.32 4.28 35.87
CA ILE A 551 5.32 3.85 36.84
C ILE A 551 4.65 3.41 38.13
N TYR A 552 5.04 2.22 38.59
CA TYR A 552 4.58 1.68 39.87
C TYR A 552 5.61 1.98 40.95
N ASN A 553 5.19 2.72 42.00
CA ASN A 553 6.00 3.00 43.16
C ASN A 553 5.60 2.02 44.25
N VAL A 554 6.55 1.24 44.74
CA VAL A 554 6.27 0.11 45.64
C VAL A 554 7.25 0.09 46.83
N VAL A 555 6.69 -0.13 48.02
CA VAL A 555 7.45 -0.59 49.18
C VAL A 555 6.96 -1.97 49.56
N TYR A 556 7.86 -2.92 49.68
CA TYR A 556 7.54 -4.28 50.06
C TYR A 556 8.48 -4.80 51.15
N ARG A 557 8.00 -5.77 51.93
CA ARG A 557 8.82 -6.51 52.91
C ARG A 557 9.13 -7.86 52.31
N ASP A 558 10.41 -8.22 52.31
CA ASP A 558 10.88 -9.48 51.80
C ASP A 558 10.91 -10.54 52.91
N GLY A 559 10.00 -11.50 52.84
CA GLY A 559 9.80 -12.54 53.87
C GLY A 559 9.06 -12.05 55.13
N LYS A 560 8.85 -12.97 56.07
CA LYS A 560 8.12 -12.66 57.31
C LYS A 560 8.88 -11.72 58.27
N GLU A 561 10.21 -11.77 58.29
CA GLU A 561 11.10 -11.00 59.16
C GLU A 561 12.16 -10.24 58.37
N GLY A 562 12.00 -10.12 57.08
CA GLY A 562 12.98 -9.53 56.17
C GLY A 562 12.95 -7.99 56.15
N PHE A 563 13.89 -7.41 55.40
CA PHE A 563 14.00 -5.98 55.23
C PHE A 563 12.88 -5.42 54.38
N HIS A 564 12.67 -4.11 54.47
CA HIS A 564 11.77 -3.38 53.61
C HIS A 564 12.55 -2.74 52.50
N TYR A 565 12.07 -2.93 51.27
CA TYR A 565 12.64 -2.42 50.03
C TYR A 565 11.69 -1.44 49.39
N ILE A 566 12.30 -0.42 48.71
CA ILE A 566 11.58 0.59 47.93
C ILE A 566 12.06 0.51 46.51
N LYS A 567 11.15 0.56 45.53
CA LYS A 567 11.47 0.55 44.12
C LYS A 567 10.42 1.26 43.27
N ARG A 568 10.88 1.66 42.06
CA ARG A 568 10.05 2.18 40.98
C ARG A 568 10.28 1.31 39.74
N PHE A 569 9.22 0.96 39.06
CA PHE A 569 9.33 0.17 37.84
C PHE A 569 8.14 0.37 36.92
N ASN A 570 8.28 0.04 35.61
CA ASN A 570 7.21 -0.04 34.65
C ASN A 570 6.96 -1.49 34.21
N ILE A 571 5.83 -1.71 33.55
CA ILE A 571 5.48 -2.99 32.92
C ILE A 571 5.03 -2.70 31.51
N THR A 572 5.89 -2.92 30.52
CA THR A 572 5.63 -2.63 29.11
C THR A 572 5.07 -3.82 28.34
N SER A 573 5.50 -5.03 28.71
CA SER A 573 5.03 -6.28 28.09
C SER A 573 4.88 -7.39 29.14
N ILE A 574 3.89 -8.24 28.92
CA ILE A 574 3.58 -9.35 29.84
C ILE A 574 2.79 -10.43 29.08
N THR A 575 3.01 -11.70 29.40
CA THR A 575 2.19 -12.78 28.90
C THR A 575 0.91 -12.87 29.71
N ARG A 576 -0.24 -12.94 29.07
CA ARG A 576 -1.55 -13.08 29.71
C ARG A 576 -1.63 -14.36 30.56
N ASP A 577 -2.42 -14.31 31.61
CA ASP A 577 -2.74 -15.43 32.51
C ASP A 577 -1.54 -16.04 33.27
N ARG A 578 -0.34 -15.49 33.07
CA ARG A 578 0.86 -15.87 33.82
C ARG A 578 1.03 -14.99 35.05
N GLU A 579 1.35 -15.60 36.21
CA GLU A 579 1.68 -14.89 37.43
C GLU A 579 3.16 -14.48 37.45
N TYR A 580 3.39 -13.26 37.89
CA TYR A 580 4.69 -12.63 38.11
C TYR A 580 4.80 -12.12 39.53
N ASP A 581 6.01 -11.88 40.01
CA ASP A 581 6.26 -11.37 41.36
C ASP A 581 7.00 -10.02 41.30
N VAL A 582 6.52 -9.07 42.10
CA VAL A 582 7.16 -7.78 42.35
C VAL A 582 8.27 -7.91 43.39
N THR A 583 8.14 -8.87 44.35
CA THR A 583 9.14 -9.15 45.36
C THR A 583 10.22 -10.08 44.87
N GLN A 584 11.08 -10.60 45.74
CA GLN A 584 12.08 -11.60 45.36
C GLN A 584 11.53 -13.06 45.47
N GLY A 585 10.23 -13.21 45.71
CA GLY A 585 9.60 -14.54 45.84
C GLY A 585 9.81 -15.23 47.19
N THR A 586 10.42 -14.57 48.15
CA THR A 586 10.64 -15.13 49.48
C THR A 586 9.27 -15.38 50.18
N PRO A 587 9.01 -16.59 50.69
CA PRO A 587 7.75 -16.92 51.38
C PRO A 587 7.41 -15.93 52.49
N GLY A 588 6.19 -15.36 52.46
CA GLY A 588 5.75 -14.37 53.44
C GLY A 588 6.07 -12.92 53.12
N SER A 589 6.61 -12.66 51.92
CA SER A 589 6.74 -11.32 51.37
C SER A 589 5.38 -10.65 51.21
N ARG A 590 5.33 -9.31 51.38
CA ARG A 590 4.09 -8.55 51.19
C ARG A 590 4.38 -7.11 50.75
N ILE A 591 3.49 -6.55 49.98
CA ILE A 591 3.51 -5.12 49.64
C ILE A 591 2.97 -4.33 50.84
N VAL A 592 3.69 -3.29 51.24
CA VAL A 592 3.35 -2.41 52.36
C VAL A 592 2.81 -1.07 51.88
N TYR A 593 3.29 -0.61 50.71
CA TYR A 593 2.84 0.61 50.07
C TYR A 593 2.87 0.40 48.53
N PHE A 594 1.87 0.95 47.84
CA PHE A 594 1.72 0.80 46.39
C PHE A 594 0.99 2.01 45.82
N THR A 595 1.55 2.60 44.76
CA THR A 595 0.86 3.54 43.89
C THR A 595 1.15 3.25 42.42
N ALA A 596 0.19 3.56 41.57
CA ALA A 596 0.33 3.50 40.13
C ALA A 596 0.26 4.94 39.56
N ASN A 597 1.28 5.35 38.86
CA ASN A 597 1.52 6.74 38.45
C ASN A 597 1.59 6.82 36.90
N PRO A 598 0.52 7.27 36.23
CA PRO A 598 0.40 7.23 34.76
C PRO A 598 1.45 8.07 33.99
N ASN A 599 2.00 9.10 34.63
CA ASN A 599 3.04 9.96 34.06
C ASN A 599 4.36 9.90 34.81
N GLY A 600 4.61 8.85 35.60
CA GLY A 600 5.82 8.69 36.36
C GLY A 600 5.94 9.68 37.51
N GLU A 601 4.84 10.07 38.10
CA GLU A 601 4.82 10.93 39.28
C GLU A 601 5.59 10.28 40.42
N ALA A 602 6.29 11.11 41.20
CA ALA A 602 7.06 10.67 42.35
C ALA A 602 6.55 11.37 43.60
N GLU A 603 5.89 10.60 44.48
CA GLU A 603 5.36 11.11 45.71
C GLU A 603 6.37 11.03 46.87
N VAL A 604 6.19 11.91 47.90
CA VAL A 604 6.89 11.84 49.16
C VAL A 604 6.05 11.06 50.16
N ILE A 605 6.65 10.02 50.75
CA ILE A 605 6.01 9.17 51.73
C ILE A 605 6.59 9.40 53.15
N LYS A 606 5.71 9.34 54.17
CA LYS A 606 6.08 9.35 55.58
C LYS A 606 6.07 7.95 56.14
N ILE A 607 7.23 7.48 56.60
CA ILE A 607 7.44 6.13 57.15
C ILE A 607 7.49 6.22 58.65
N THR A 608 6.69 5.39 59.32
CA THR A 608 6.70 5.20 60.80
C THR A 608 7.15 3.79 61.10
N LEU A 609 8.25 3.65 61.84
CA LEU A 609 8.78 2.37 62.29
C LEU A 609 8.11 1.92 63.60
N LYS A 610 8.08 0.60 63.84
CA LYS A 610 7.71 0.07 65.16
C LYS A 610 8.77 0.49 66.18
N PRO A 611 8.39 0.93 67.39
CA PRO A 611 9.33 1.31 68.44
C PRO A 611 10.29 0.16 68.75
N ASN A 612 11.59 0.46 68.74
CA ASN A 612 12.67 -0.49 69.08
C ASN A 612 13.79 0.31 69.77
N PRO A 613 14.33 -0.19 70.90
CA PRO A 613 15.40 0.56 71.64
C PRO A 613 16.61 0.98 70.81
N ARG A 614 16.86 0.31 69.69
CA ARG A 614 18.00 0.60 68.78
C ARG A 614 17.69 1.67 67.73
N ILE A 615 16.47 2.20 67.67
CA ILE A 615 16.06 3.18 66.66
C ILE A 615 16.08 4.57 67.23
N LYS A 616 16.94 5.45 66.69
CA LYS A 616 17.01 6.87 67.08
C LYS A 616 15.91 7.72 66.44
N LYS A 617 15.48 7.41 65.25
CA LYS A 617 14.47 8.14 64.47
C LYS A 617 13.35 7.20 64.02
N ILE A 618 12.21 7.29 64.71
CA ILE A 618 11.05 6.42 64.43
C ILE A 618 10.27 6.88 63.24
N ILE A 619 10.26 8.17 62.88
CA ILE A 619 9.53 8.76 61.79
C ILE A 619 10.52 9.46 60.85
N TYR A 620 10.45 9.13 59.55
CA TYR A 620 11.22 9.81 58.53
C TYR A 620 10.44 9.83 57.21
N GLU A 621 10.92 10.65 56.27
CA GLU A 621 10.34 10.83 54.94
C GLU A 621 11.26 10.27 53.90
N LYS A 622 10.67 9.80 52.79
CA LYS A 622 11.40 9.36 51.63
C LYS A 622 10.66 9.83 50.35
N ASP A 623 11.41 10.45 49.46
CA ASP A 623 10.94 10.87 48.18
C ASP A 623 11.20 9.75 47.14
N PHE A 624 10.18 9.43 46.35
CA PHE A 624 10.34 8.46 45.26
C PHE A 624 11.12 9.04 44.09
N SER A 625 11.25 10.37 43.94
CA SER A 625 12.07 10.98 42.88
C SER A 625 13.56 10.59 42.98
N ASP A 626 14.03 10.31 44.22
CA ASP A 626 15.41 9.82 44.47
C ASP A 626 15.61 8.34 44.04
N ILE A 627 14.57 7.66 43.63
CA ILE A 627 14.62 6.24 43.28
C ILE A 627 14.57 6.08 41.77
N ASN A 628 15.64 5.56 41.19
CA ASN A 628 15.70 5.29 39.76
C ASN A 628 14.65 4.25 39.31
N ILE A 629 14.03 4.46 38.17
CA ILE A 629 13.14 3.51 37.54
C ILE A 629 13.99 2.34 37.00
N LYS A 630 13.73 1.13 37.45
CA LYS A 630 14.46 -0.09 37.07
C LYS A 630 13.50 -1.14 36.54
N GLY A 631 14.04 -2.24 36.02
CA GLY A 631 13.23 -3.38 35.59
C GLY A 631 12.38 -3.96 36.70
N ARG A 632 11.22 -4.53 36.37
CA ARG A 632 10.25 -5.12 37.31
C ARG A 632 10.82 -6.17 38.28
N GLN A 633 11.85 -6.90 37.84
CA GLN A 633 12.52 -7.94 38.62
C GLN A 633 13.58 -7.40 39.60
N SER A 634 13.91 -6.10 39.56
CA SER A 634 14.91 -5.54 40.44
C SER A 634 14.46 -5.64 41.92
N MET A 635 15.41 -5.86 42.82
CA MET A 635 15.17 -5.95 44.25
C MET A 635 14.75 -4.58 44.86
N GLY A 636 15.24 -3.49 44.27
CA GLY A 636 15.06 -2.13 44.77
C GLY A 636 16.13 -1.75 45.83
N ASN A 637 15.93 -0.58 46.45
CA ASN A 637 16.83 -0.07 47.45
C ASN A 637 16.31 -0.45 48.87
N ILE A 638 17.19 -0.69 49.82
CA ILE A 638 16.78 -0.95 51.19
C ILE A 638 16.17 0.34 51.79
N LEU A 639 14.91 0.28 52.17
CA LEU A 639 14.21 1.37 52.88
C LEU A 639 14.47 1.30 54.38
N SER A 640 14.29 0.10 54.96
CA SER A 640 14.49 -0.09 56.39
C SER A 640 14.87 -1.53 56.69
N LYS A 641 15.82 -1.69 57.62
CA LYS A 641 16.15 -2.98 58.27
C LYS A 641 15.24 -3.30 59.46
N TYR A 642 14.44 -2.33 59.89
CA TYR A 642 13.50 -2.44 60.99
C TYR A 642 12.08 -2.57 60.49
N GLU A 643 11.20 -3.12 61.32
CA GLU A 643 9.78 -3.33 60.97
C GLU A 643 9.07 -2.00 60.81
N VAL A 644 8.45 -1.78 59.63
CA VAL A 644 7.64 -0.61 59.32
C VAL A 644 6.24 -0.83 59.94
N HIS A 645 5.78 0.13 60.75
CA HIS A 645 4.44 0.15 61.33
C HIS A 645 3.41 0.67 60.34
N LYS A 646 3.71 1.85 59.70
CA LYS A 646 2.79 2.52 58.80
C LYS A 646 3.57 3.35 57.74
N ILE A 647 3.09 3.34 56.53
CA ILE A 647 3.50 4.26 55.46
C ILE A 647 2.27 5.08 55.07
N ALA A 648 2.42 6.39 55.00
CA ALA A 648 1.38 7.32 54.54
C ALA A 648 1.91 8.25 53.47
N LEU A 649 1.10 8.59 52.51
CA LEU A 649 1.39 9.64 51.54
C LEU A 649 1.51 10.98 52.29
N LYS A 650 2.59 11.70 52.08
CA LYS A 650 2.77 13.05 52.63
C LYS A 650 2.45 14.10 51.57
N GLN A 651 2.98 13.96 50.37
CA GLN A 651 2.83 14.91 49.30
C GLN A 651 2.85 14.18 47.94
N ARG A 652 1.98 14.56 47.02
CA ARG A 652 2.08 14.15 45.63
C ARG A 652 3.20 14.93 44.96
N GLY A 653 4.03 14.25 44.16
CA GLY A 653 5.14 14.88 43.39
C GLY A 653 4.76 15.01 41.92
N GLY A 654 5.61 15.70 41.19
CA GLY A 654 5.51 15.84 39.77
C GLY A 654 6.06 14.66 38.98
N SER A 655 5.94 14.72 37.66
CA SER A 655 6.53 13.72 36.73
C SER A 655 8.04 13.75 36.74
N THR A 656 8.67 12.59 36.78
CA THR A 656 10.13 12.43 36.67
C THR A 656 10.59 12.04 35.27
N LEU A 657 9.65 11.98 34.29
CA LEU A 657 9.93 11.48 32.92
C LEU A 657 10.10 12.58 31.88
N GLY A 658 10.07 13.86 32.27
CA GLY A 658 10.16 14.99 31.34
C GLY A 658 8.92 15.15 30.43
N GLY A 659 8.99 16.07 29.50
CA GLY A 659 7.96 16.30 28.48
C GLY A 659 7.85 15.14 27.49
N ARG A 660 6.75 15.13 26.71
CA ARG A 660 6.53 14.16 25.66
C ARG A 660 6.89 14.77 24.32
N LYS A 661 7.84 14.18 23.60
CA LYS A 661 8.20 14.61 22.24
C LYS A 661 7.05 14.29 21.30
N VAL A 662 6.65 15.26 20.48
CA VAL A 662 5.53 15.16 19.55
C VAL A 662 5.99 15.57 18.16
N TRP A 663 5.61 14.80 17.16
CA TRP A 663 5.82 15.08 15.74
C TRP A 663 4.49 15.13 15.02
N PHE A 664 4.45 15.90 13.93
CA PHE A 664 3.31 15.98 13.03
C PHE A 664 3.69 15.45 11.66
N ASP A 665 2.94 14.48 11.20
CA ASP A 665 3.08 13.91 9.86
C ASP A 665 2.09 14.57 8.90
N ARG A 666 2.59 15.38 7.95
CA ARG A 666 1.76 16.13 6.99
C ARG A 666 1.08 15.22 5.98
N ASP A 667 1.62 14.03 5.70
CA ASP A 667 1.05 13.12 4.72
C ASP A 667 -0.23 12.45 5.23
N VAL A 668 -0.24 12.12 6.52
CA VAL A 668 -1.39 11.49 7.18
C VAL A 668 -2.22 12.46 8.02
N LEU A 669 -1.77 13.71 8.16
CA LEU A 669 -2.40 14.78 8.93
C LEU A 669 -2.65 14.39 10.41
N ARG A 670 -1.65 13.76 11.03
CA ARG A 670 -1.72 13.27 12.42
C ARG A 670 -0.46 13.54 13.23
N LEU A 671 -0.66 13.56 14.53
CA LEU A 671 0.44 13.56 15.50
C LEU A 671 0.98 12.14 15.69
N ASN A 672 2.26 12.03 15.97
CA ASN A 672 2.88 10.78 16.38
C ASN A 672 3.98 11.02 17.43
N TYR A 673 4.43 9.94 18.08
CA TYR A 673 5.52 9.93 19.02
C TYR A 673 6.74 9.14 18.51
N ASP A 674 6.69 8.75 17.23
CA ASP A 674 7.63 7.81 16.62
C ASP A 674 8.72 8.52 15.79
N GLY A 675 8.77 9.85 15.83
CA GLY A 675 9.79 10.65 15.14
C GLY A 675 9.50 10.89 13.65
N ARG A 676 8.25 10.70 13.19
CA ARG A 676 7.88 10.89 11.77
C ARG A 676 7.35 12.29 11.52
N GLY A 677 7.88 12.95 10.49
CA GLY A 677 7.45 14.28 10.08
C GLY A 677 8.09 15.41 10.87
N GLU A 678 7.38 16.51 11.06
CA GLU A 678 7.83 17.77 11.65
C GLU A 678 7.85 17.68 13.19
N TYR A 679 8.96 18.00 13.81
CA TYR A 679 9.08 18.00 15.27
C TYR A 679 8.44 19.26 15.86
N LEU A 680 7.41 19.08 16.70
CA LEU A 680 6.68 20.18 17.32
C LEU A 680 7.22 20.58 18.70
N GLY A 681 8.08 19.78 19.30
CA GLY A 681 8.66 20.04 20.62
C GLY A 681 8.30 19.01 21.68
N GLU A 682 8.69 19.27 22.90
CA GLU A 682 8.31 18.51 24.10
C GLU A 682 7.08 19.14 24.78
N PHE A 683 6.06 18.31 25.03
CA PHE A 683 4.78 18.74 25.61
C PHE A 683 4.56 18.19 27.01
N GLN A 684 4.11 19.03 27.90
CA GLN A 684 3.56 18.64 29.19
C GLN A 684 2.04 18.53 29.14
N SER A 685 1.40 18.06 30.21
CA SER A 685 0.00 17.63 30.19
C SER A 685 -1.04 18.72 29.83
N ASP A 686 -0.72 19.97 30.01
CA ASP A 686 -1.59 21.14 29.81
C ASP A 686 -1.23 22.01 28.61
N GLU A 687 -0.16 21.67 27.91
CA GLU A 687 0.28 22.40 26.73
C GLU A 687 -0.51 22.04 25.48
N LEU A 688 -0.64 23.00 24.57
CA LEU A 688 -1.46 22.91 23.38
C LEU A 688 -0.64 23.09 22.11
N ILE A 689 -1.23 22.67 21.01
CA ILE A 689 -0.72 22.87 19.65
C ILE A 689 -1.55 23.98 19.02
N LEU A 690 -0.88 24.94 18.35
CA LEU A 690 -1.49 25.94 17.47
C LEU A 690 -1.56 25.39 16.07
N ILE A 691 -2.73 25.50 15.45
CA ILE A 691 -2.97 25.16 14.04
C ILE A 691 -3.48 26.38 13.31
N VAL A 692 -2.82 26.75 12.21
CA VAL A 692 -3.23 27.86 11.33
C VAL A 692 -3.35 27.34 9.91
N HIS A 693 -4.50 27.53 9.30
CA HIS A 693 -4.79 27.13 7.93
C HIS A 693 -4.49 28.26 6.93
N GLU A 694 -4.27 27.89 5.66
CA GLU A 694 -4.04 28.82 4.55
C GLU A 694 -5.18 29.84 4.36
N ASN A 695 -6.41 29.44 4.69
CA ASN A 695 -7.60 30.31 4.63
C ASN A 695 -7.70 31.29 5.81
N GLY A 696 -6.69 31.35 6.69
CA GLY A 696 -6.65 32.23 7.86
C GLY A 696 -7.40 31.71 9.09
N GLU A 697 -7.98 30.54 9.04
CA GLU A 697 -8.56 29.89 10.22
C GLU A 697 -7.48 29.39 11.16
N PHE A 698 -7.71 29.56 12.47
CA PHE A 698 -6.83 29.02 13.49
C PHE A 698 -7.61 28.47 14.68
N TYR A 699 -7.00 27.53 15.40
CA TYR A 699 -7.48 26.97 16.66
C TYR A 699 -6.34 26.30 17.43
N THR A 700 -6.59 25.97 18.67
CA THR A 700 -5.65 25.17 19.48
C THR A 700 -6.24 23.79 19.80
N SER A 701 -5.40 22.77 19.79
CA SER A 701 -5.76 21.39 20.17
C SER A 701 -4.79 20.84 21.20
N ASN A 702 -5.22 19.82 21.93
CA ASN A 702 -4.32 19.00 22.71
C ASN A 702 -3.46 18.11 21.78
N PHE A 703 -2.41 17.49 22.32
CA PHE A 703 -1.54 16.59 21.57
C PHE A 703 -1.98 15.11 21.64
N ASP A 704 -3.29 14.85 21.63
CA ASP A 704 -3.83 13.48 21.55
C ASP A 704 -3.59 12.91 20.14
N LEU A 705 -2.99 11.72 20.03
CA LEU A 705 -2.73 11.03 18.76
C LEU A 705 -4.00 10.69 17.97
N ASN A 706 -5.16 10.71 18.62
CA ASN A 706 -6.44 10.45 17.95
C ASN A 706 -7.00 11.67 17.21
N ASN A 707 -6.36 12.83 17.34
CA ASN A 707 -6.78 14.01 16.59
C ASN A 707 -6.46 13.84 15.10
N HIS A 708 -7.44 14.16 14.27
CA HIS A 708 -7.28 14.33 12.83
C HIS A 708 -7.28 15.82 12.52
N TYR A 709 -6.36 16.19 11.67
CA TYR A 709 -6.26 17.57 11.19
C TYR A 709 -6.72 17.65 9.73
N ASP A 710 -7.38 18.75 9.37
CA ASP A 710 -7.83 18.94 7.99
C ASP A 710 -6.65 19.35 7.07
N PRO A 711 -6.70 19.08 5.77
CA PRO A 711 -5.69 19.53 4.82
C PRO A 711 -5.65 21.08 4.71
N GLY A 712 -4.55 21.61 4.17
CA GLY A 712 -4.37 23.06 4.03
C GLY A 712 -3.83 23.72 5.30
N ILE A 713 -3.10 22.99 6.15
CA ILE A 713 -2.38 23.54 7.31
C ILE A 713 -1.18 24.32 6.80
N HIS A 714 -1.17 25.61 7.09
CA HIS A 714 -0.04 26.48 6.85
C HIS A 714 1.00 26.37 7.97
N ILE A 715 0.57 26.53 9.23
CA ILE A 715 1.44 26.46 10.41
C ILE A 715 0.85 25.44 11.43
N ILE A 716 1.72 24.60 11.97
CA ILE A 716 1.44 23.77 13.12
C ILE A 716 2.64 23.78 14.05
N GLU A 717 2.46 24.21 15.29
CA GLU A 717 3.54 24.31 16.27
C GLU A 717 3.02 24.26 17.70
N LYS A 718 3.93 24.18 18.68
CA LYS A 718 3.59 24.31 20.09
C LYS A 718 3.04 25.72 20.34
N PHE A 719 1.85 25.80 20.97
CA PHE A 719 1.21 27.07 21.25
C PHE A 719 1.95 27.86 22.33
N ASP A 720 2.29 29.10 22.04
CA ASP A 720 2.82 30.10 22.97
C ASP A 720 1.93 31.34 22.93
N ALA A 721 1.27 31.64 24.04
CA ALA A 721 0.38 32.79 24.20
C ALA A 721 1.08 34.14 24.06
N ASN A 722 2.40 34.19 24.28
CA ASN A 722 3.21 35.41 24.21
C ASN A 722 3.84 35.64 22.84
N LYS A 723 3.81 34.66 21.96
CA LYS A 723 4.39 34.73 20.63
C LYS A 723 3.63 35.72 19.76
N VAL A 724 4.33 36.74 19.29
CA VAL A 724 3.76 37.82 18.47
C VAL A 724 3.87 37.45 16.99
N TRP A 725 2.79 37.58 16.29
CA TRP A 725 2.68 37.33 14.85
C TRP A 725 2.43 38.62 14.10
N SER A 726 3.01 38.74 12.93
CA SER A 726 2.82 39.82 11.98
C SER A 726 2.25 39.28 10.69
N ALA A 727 1.11 39.82 10.24
CA ALA A 727 0.43 39.37 9.03
C ALA A 727 0.20 40.52 8.07
N ALA A 728 0.66 40.37 6.83
CA ALA A 728 0.21 41.15 5.71
C ALA A 728 -0.94 40.42 5.01
N LEU A 729 -2.06 41.05 4.84
CA LEU A 729 -3.29 40.46 4.31
C LEU A 729 -3.99 41.38 3.35
N PHE A 730 -4.73 40.82 2.41
CA PHE A 730 -5.67 41.54 1.58
C PHE A 730 -7.07 41.46 2.22
N ASP A 731 -7.63 42.62 2.56
CA ASP A 731 -8.99 42.75 3.12
C ASP A 731 -9.97 42.95 1.95
N ALA A 732 -10.75 41.93 1.65
CA ALA A 732 -11.69 41.99 0.53
C ALA A 732 -12.85 42.93 0.76
N ASP A 733 -13.24 43.28 2.02
CA ASP A 733 -14.27 44.24 2.33
C ASP A 733 -13.82 45.67 2.02
N GLN A 734 -12.54 45.95 2.19
CA GLN A 734 -11.99 47.28 1.95
C GLN A 734 -11.27 47.37 0.59
N GLY A 735 -10.92 46.25 -0.04
CA GLY A 735 -10.20 46.19 -1.30
C GLY A 735 -8.74 46.62 -1.23
N TYR A 736 -8.11 46.58 -0.05
CA TYR A 736 -6.76 47.07 0.18
C TYR A 736 -5.93 46.07 1.02
N PRO A 737 -4.59 46.13 0.91
CA PRO A 737 -3.69 45.36 1.76
C PRO A 737 -3.50 46.03 3.12
N TYR A 738 -3.57 45.24 4.17
CA TYR A 738 -3.42 45.61 5.57
C TYR A 738 -2.29 44.87 6.23
N LEU A 739 -1.63 45.50 7.19
CA LEU A 739 -0.64 44.92 8.06
C LEU A 739 -1.18 44.90 9.49
N LYS A 740 -1.03 43.79 10.20
CA LYS A 740 -1.38 43.69 11.61
C LYS A 740 -0.41 42.87 12.40
N ARG A 741 -0.26 43.17 13.70
CA ARG A 741 0.49 42.41 14.68
C ARG A 741 -0.42 42.00 15.82
N PHE A 742 -0.34 40.74 16.21
CA PHE A 742 -1.26 40.15 17.18
C PHE A 742 -0.66 38.91 17.81
N THR A 743 -1.29 38.42 18.88
CA THR A 743 -1.04 37.09 19.45
C THR A 743 -2.25 36.22 19.20
N PHE A 744 -2.04 34.92 18.96
CA PHE A 744 -3.13 33.98 18.89
C PHE A 744 -3.69 33.68 20.26
N GLU A 745 -4.98 33.51 20.37
CA GLU A 745 -5.67 33.12 21.61
C GLU A 745 -5.86 31.61 21.68
N SER A 746 -5.71 31.03 22.87
CA SER A 746 -6.03 29.62 23.09
C SER A 746 -7.54 29.39 22.93
N THR A 747 -7.93 28.62 21.93
CA THR A 747 -9.34 28.34 21.63
C THR A 747 -9.48 27.02 20.88
N SER A 748 -10.44 26.20 21.29
CA SER A 748 -10.85 25.01 20.54
C SER A 748 -11.83 25.30 19.39
N ARG A 749 -12.32 26.53 19.30
CA ARG A 749 -13.20 26.97 18.20
C ARG A 749 -12.36 27.51 17.08
N ARG A 750 -12.73 27.24 15.85
CA ARG A 750 -12.10 27.83 14.68
C ARG A 750 -12.45 29.32 14.62
N LEU A 751 -11.44 30.13 14.70
CA LEU A 751 -11.51 31.58 14.52
C LEU A 751 -10.68 31.95 13.30
N ASN A 752 -10.98 33.10 12.69
CA ASN A 752 -10.27 33.56 11.50
C ASN A 752 -9.60 34.91 11.80
N TYR A 753 -8.26 34.98 11.54
CA TYR A 753 -7.54 36.24 11.71
C TYR A 753 -7.67 37.17 10.50
N LEU A 754 -8.14 36.70 9.35
CA LEU A 754 -8.34 37.52 8.14
C LEU A 754 -9.66 38.33 8.18
N GLY A 755 -10.62 37.92 9.03
CA GLY A 755 -11.96 38.51 9.10
C GLY A 755 -13.05 37.54 8.66
N GLU A 756 -14.25 38.03 8.42
CA GLU A 756 -15.41 37.18 8.09
C GLU A 756 -15.57 36.98 6.55
N ASN A 757 -14.93 37.81 5.75
CA ASN A 757 -15.04 37.75 4.30
C ASN A 757 -14.10 36.67 3.75
N LYS A 758 -14.67 35.69 3.07
CA LYS A 758 -13.92 34.50 2.53
C LYS A 758 -12.98 34.85 1.36
N GLU A 759 -13.14 36.02 0.75
CA GLU A 759 -12.25 36.48 -0.32
C GLU A 759 -11.01 37.18 0.21
N SER A 760 -10.95 37.48 1.52
CA SER A 760 -9.77 37.97 2.19
C SER A 760 -8.70 36.86 2.22
N ARG A 761 -7.46 37.24 1.95
CA ARG A 761 -6.34 36.27 1.86
C ARG A 761 -5.12 36.74 2.63
N SER A 762 -4.42 35.78 3.20
CA SER A 762 -3.09 36.03 3.77
C SER A 762 -2.07 36.21 2.64
N ILE A 763 -1.21 37.20 2.75
CA ILE A 763 -0.12 37.42 1.81
C ILE A 763 1.19 36.96 2.47
N LEU A 764 1.39 37.32 3.74
CA LEU A 764 2.55 36.93 4.54
C LEU A 764 2.08 36.73 5.99
N LEU A 765 2.58 35.69 6.64
CA LEU A 765 2.42 35.49 8.07
C LEU A 765 3.77 35.09 8.65
N THR A 766 4.31 35.92 9.55
CA THR A 766 5.63 35.70 10.16
C THR A 766 5.60 35.92 11.65
N CYS A 767 6.50 35.21 12.35
CA CYS A 767 6.71 35.35 13.80
C CYS A 767 8.10 35.91 14.13
N VAL A 768 8.83 36.45 13.16
CA VAL A 768 10.10 37.13 13.37
C VAL A 768 9.92 38.29 14.35
N ALA A 769 10.84 38.46 15.30
CA ALA A 769 10.68 39.41 16.39
C ALA A 769 10.61 40.88 15.90
N TYR A 770 11.39 41.25 14.92
CA TYR A 770 11.42 42.56 14.28
C TYR A 770 11.31 42.43 12.77
N PRO A 771 10.12 42.09 12.27
CA PRO A 771 9.95 41.76 10.86
C PRO A 771 10.05 43.01 9.99
N ARG A 772 10.74 42.88 8.86
CA ARG A 772 10.78 43.89 7.79
C ARG A 772 10.17 43.30 6.54
N ILE A 773 9.40 44.11 5.84
CA ILE A 773 8.78 43.72 4.60
C ILE A 773 9.12 44.70 3.48
N GLN A 774 9.29 44.19 2.28
CA GLN A 774 9.39 44.95 1.05
C GLN A 774 8.10 44.81 0.25
N VAL A 775 7.48 45.91 -0.07
CA VAL A 775 6.24 45.98 -0.84
C VAL A 775 6.60 46.35 -2.26
N ILE A 776 6.31 45.48 -3.22
CA ILE A 776 6.50 45.72 -4.65
C ILE A 776 5.17 46.08 -5.26
N PHE A 777 5.14 47.25 -5.97
CA PHE A 777 3.93 47.73 -6.62
C PHE A 777 3.76 47.13 -8.01
N GLY A 778 2.51 46.85 -8.41
CA GLY A 778 2.14 46.23 -9.67
C GLY A 778 1.07 46.97 -10.45
N GLY A 779 0.71 46.47 -11.63
CA GLY A 779 -0.27 47.04 -12.50
C GLY A 779 0.08 48.47 -12.92
N HIS A 780 -0.86 49.41 -12.73
CA HIS A 780 -0.63 50.82 -13.05
C HIS A 780 0.39 51.52 -12.14
N ASP A 781 0.72 50.92 -11.01
CA ASP A 781 1.65 51.49 -10.02
C ASP A 781 3.06 50.84 -10.07
N SER A 782 3.33 50.00 -11.05
CA SER A 782 4.61 49.26 -11.19
C SER A 782 5.85 50.16 -11.39
N PHE A 783 5.66 51.42 -11.73
CA PHE A 783 6.73 52.42 -11.86
C PHE A 783 7.24 52.97 -10.52
N ARG A 784 6.59 52.58 -9.41
CA ARG A 784 6.97 53.05 -8.07
C ARG A 784 8.10 52.25 -7.50
N ASP A 785 9.00 52.93 -6.80
CA ASP A 785 10.07 52.25 -6.06
C ASP A 785 9.47 51.34 -4.97
N PRO A 786 10.08 50.16 -4.71
CA PRO A 786 9.64 49.29 -3.64
C PRO A 786 9.64 50.00 -2.29
N LEU A 787 8.59 49.79 -1.49
CA LEU A 787 8.45 50.39 -0.17
C LEU A 787 8.93 49.41 0.91
N GLU A 788 9.94 49.77 1.66
CA GLU A 788 10.38 48.98 2.82
C GLU A 788 9.66 49.48 4.08
N ILE A 789 9.16 48.53 4.89
CA ILE A 789 8.43 48.82 6.11
C ILE A 789 9.03 48.01 7.25
N ASP A 790 9.46 48.70 8.31
CA ASP A 790 9.68 48.09 9.60
C ASP A 790 8.34 47.90 10.29
N VAL A 791 7.93 46.63 10.45
CA VAL A 791 6.61 46.29 10.95
C VAL A 791 6.39 46.70 12.40
N ASP A 792 7.42 46.66 13.20
CA ASP A 792 7.36 47.04 14.63
C ASP A 792 7.14 48.53 14.82
N GLU A 793 7.74 49.38 13.98
CA GLU A 793 7.54 50.81 13.99
C GLU A 793 6.21 51.21 13.30
N PHE A 794 5.78 50.41 12.33
CA PHE A 794 4.57 50.71 11.56
C PHE A 794 3.29 50.44 12.34
N ILE A 795 3.21 49.30 13.10
CA ILE A 795 2.03 48.92 13.85
C ILE A 795 2.35 48.22 15.14
N GLY A 796 1.75 48.67 16.26
CA GLY A 796 1.81 48.01 17.54
C GLY A 796 0.94 46.73 17.62
N ILE A 797 1.22 45.89 18.63
CA ILE A 797 0.48 44.66 18.89
C ILE A 797 -0.97 44.95 19.28
N LYS A 798 -1.93 44.29 18.64
CA LYS A 798 -3.38 44.40 18.92
C LYS A 798 -4.01 43.01 18.93
N SER A 799 -5.34 42.94 19.23
CA SER A 799 -6.06 41.68 19.12
C SER A 799 -6.08 41.21 17.64
N PHE A 800 -6.07 39.87 17.42
CA PHE A 800 -6.21 39.28 16.08
C PHE A 800 -7.48 39.73 15.35
N LYS A 801 -8.53 40.18 16.05
CA LYS A 801 -9.78 40.71 15.51
C LYS A 801 -9.60 42.14 14.97
N ALA A 802 -8.53 42.84 15.27
CA ALA A 802 -8.28 44.18 14.78
C ALA A 802 -8.07 44.18 13.26
N LYS A 803 -8.61 45.15 12.55
CA LYS A 803 -8.47 45.28 11.08
C LYS A 803 -7.01 45.48 10.63
N GLY A 804 -6.17 46.00 11.47
CA GLY A 804 -4.80 46.37 11.11
C GLY A 804 -4.67 47.78 10.58
N LYS A 805 -3.48 48.12 10.05
CA LYS A 805 -3.18 49.41 9.43
C LYS A 805 -2.96 49.17 7.94
N ARG A 806 -3.59 49.95 7.11
CA ARG A 806 -3.47 49.85 5.66
C ARG A 806 -2.02 50.12 5.22
N ILE A 807 -1.48 49.26 4.38
CA ILE A 807 -0.12 49.37 3.88
C ILE A 807 -0.02 50.45 2.80
N SER A 808 -0.90 50.40 1.81
CA SER A 808 -0.91 51.31 0.67
C SER A 808 -2.31 51.41 0.07
N THR A 809 -2.56 52.48 -0.71
CA THR A 809 -3.71 52.64 -1.60
C THR A 809 -3.40 52.23 -3.03
N TYR A 810 -2.13 51.95 -3.33
CA TYR A 810 -1.65 51.56 -4.66
C TYR A 810 -1.71 50.06 -4.84
N ASN A 811 -1.70 49.59 -6.09
CA ASN A 811 -1.71 48.18 -6.41
C ASN A 811 -0.41 47.54 -6.00
N ILE A 812 -0.51 46.51 -5.19
CA ILE A 812 0.65 45.72 -4.74
C ILE A 812 0.67 44.41 -5.53
N GLU A 813 1.85 44.07 -6.09
CA GLU A 813 2.12 42.84 -6.79
C GLU A 813 2.57 41.75 -5.83
N GLN A 814 3.55 42.12 -4.96
CA GLN A 814 4.17 41.18 -4.05
C GLN A 814 4.61 41.86 -2.75
N ILE A 815 4.60 41.11 -1.66
CA ILE A 815 5.18 41.49 -0.37
C ILE A 815 6.19 40.41 0.01
N ASN A 816 7.45 40.81 0.15
CA ASN A 816 8.56 39.95 0.55
C ASN A 816 8.97 40.23 1.98
N GLU A 817 9.36 39.19 2.72
CA GLU A 817 10.01 39.36 4.01
C GLU A 817 11.51 39.66 3.79
N LEU A 818 12.02 40.66 4.49
CA LEU A 818 13.44 41.03 4.50
C LEU A 818 14.06 40.61 5.80
N GLU A 819 15.39 40.44 5.79
CA GLU A 819 16.15 40.20 7.03
C GLU A 819 15.95 41.32 8.02
N PRO A 820 15.70 41.02 9.32
CA PRO A 820 15.53 42.03 10.34
C PRO A 820 16.85 42.78 10.60
N LEU A 821 16.75 44.09 10.85
CA LEU A 821 17.91 44.92 11.23
C LEU A 821 18.27 44.83 12.73
N ARG A 822 17.37 44.31 13.52
CA ARG A 822 17.48 44.15 14.96
C ARG A 822 17.20 42.71 15.34
N PHE A 823 17.95 42.18 16.30
CA PHE A 823 17.76 40.87 16.85
C PHE A 823 17.40 40.99 18.33
N PRO A 824 16.53 40.15 18.89
CA PRO A 824 16.26 40.12 20.31
C PRO A 824 17.55 39.81 21.06
N GLU A 825 17.82 40.55 22.17
CA GLU A 825 18.94 40.23 23.04
C GLU A 825 18.75 38.79 23.58
N PRO A 826 19.81 37.96 23.58
CA PRO A 826 19.71 36.62 24.10
C PRO A 826 19.30 36.69 25.56
N SER A 827 18.16 36.10 25.91
CA SER A 827 17.73 35.91 27.29
C SER A 827 18.82 35.11 28.00
N LYS A 828 19.35 35.66 29.12
CA LYS A 828 20.23 34.91 30.01
C LYS A 828 19.43 33.76 30.61
N GLU A 829 19.39 32.63 29.94
CA GLU A 829 19.13 31.34 30.54
C GLU A 829 20.47 30.75 30.97
N GLU A 830 20.50 30.33 32.21
CA GLU A 830 21.66 29.88 32.96
C GLU A 830 22.44 28.81 32.17
N ASP A 831 23.66 29.12 31.80
CA ASP A 831 24.70 28.18 31.41
C ASP A 831 24.99 27.25 32.60
N GLY A 832 24.51 26.06 32.49
CA GLY A 832 24.72 24.95 33.41
C GLY A 832 24.70 23.62 32.73
N ALA A 833 25.58 23.40 31.74
CA ALA A 833 25.97 22.05 31.33
C ALA A 833 27.37 22.11 30.73
N GLU A 834 28.35 21.69 31.51
CA GLU A 834 29.73 21.43 31.12
C GLU A 834 29.78 20.45 29.95
N GLU A 835 30.58 20.81 28.94
CA GLU A 835 31.08 19.88 27.93
C GLU A 835 31.95 18.82 28.64
N GLY A 836 31.40 17.60 28.67
CA GLY A 836 32.11 16.37 28.97
C GLY A 836 32.22 15.52 27.72
N THR A 837 33.31 15.70 27.00
CA THR A 837 33.78 14.68 26.06
C THR A 837 34.18 13.45 26.85
N ASP A 838 33.53 12.35 26.66
CA ASP A 838 34.12 11.03 26.88
C ASP A 838 33.56 10.04 25.86
N GLU A 839 34.42 9.71 24.94
CA GLU A 839 34.39 8.49 24.16
C GLU A 839 34.50 7.30 25.12
N ASN A 840 33.49 6.43 25.11
CA ASN A 840 33.58 4.97 25.26
C ASN A 840 32.20 4.39 25.51
N GLU A 841 31.51 4.07 24.43
CA GLU A 841 30.42 3.09 24.48
C GLU A 841 31.03 1.68 24.38
N GLU A 842 31.33 1.07 25.52
CA GLU A 842 31.34 -0.37 25.64
C GLU A 842 29.91 -0.88 25.61
N THR A 843 29.47 -1.40 24.49
CA THR A 843 28.26 -2.19 24.34
C THR A 843 28.42 -3.51 25.10
N ALA A 844 27.86 -3.58 26.28
CA ALA A 844 27.63 -4.85 26.96
C ALA A 844 26.40 -5.52 26.31
N GLU A 845 26.65 -6.46 25.40
CA GLU A 845 25.66 -7.43 24.93
C GLU A 845 25.26 -8.32 26.10
N ILE A 846 24.02 -8.19 26.55
CA ILE A 846 23.38 -9.16 27.42
C ILE A 846 22.81 -10.23 26.49
N GLU A 847 23.47 -11.36 26.41
CA GLU A 847 22.96 -12.57 25.76
C GLU A 847 21.62 -12.97 26.39
N ASP A 848 20.59 -12.97 25.58
CA ASP A 848 19.30 -13.57 25.86
C ASP A 848 19.41 -15.07 25.48
N PRO A 849 19.20 -16.03 26.42
CA PRO A 849 19.42 -17.45 26.15
C PRO A 849 18.38 -18.11 25.25
N ASP A 850 17.50 -17.36 24.59
CA ASP A 850 16.42 -17.91 23.77
C ASP A 850 16.53 -17.57 22.27
N HIS A 851 17.71 -17.21 21.78
CA HIS A 851 17.98 -17.03 20.35
C HIS A 851 18.48 -18.35 19.71
N GLY A 852 17.56 -19.25 19.41
CA GLY A 852 17.88 -20.50 18.76
C GLY A 852 16.81 -21.08 17.83
N LYS A 853 15.62 -20.51 17.81
CA LYS A 853 14.54 -21.02 16.93
C LYS A 853 13.89 -19.87 16.15
N SER A 854 13.78 -20.04 14.84
CA SER A 854 13.04 -19.10 13.98
C SER A 854 11.54 -19.19 14.25
N GLU A 855 10.78 -18.14 13.92
CA GLU A 855 9.30 -18.18 14.04
C GLU A 855 8.67 -19.34 13.26
N THR A 856 9.33 -19.83 12.23
CA THR A 856 8.92 -21.01 11.46
C THR A 856 9.05 -22.31 12.26
N ASP A 857 10.08 -22.45 13.09
CA ASP A 857 10.27 -23.64 13.93
C ASP A 857 9.21 -23.72 15.05
N ILE A 858 8.76 -22.60 15.56
CA ILE A 858 7.69 -22.51 16.56
C ILE A 858 6.33 -22.87 15.95
N ILE A 859 6.07 -22.46 14.71
CA ILE A 859 4.83 -22.78 13.99
C ILE A 859 4.79 -24.27 13.63
N ASP A 860 5.93 -24.89 13.28
CA ASP A 860 6.02 -26.31 12.96
C ASP A 860 5.80 -27.21 14.21
N GLU A 861 6.23 -26.78 15.40
CA GLU A 861 5.92 -27.47 16.66
C GLU A 861 4.44 -27.38 17.07
N ILE A 862 3.78 -26.27 16.75
CA ILE A 862 2.36 -26.07 17.09
C ILE A 862 1.42 -26.75 16.09
N THR A 863 1.81 -26.84 14.84
CA THR A 863 0.97 -27.41 13.76
C THR A 863 1.20 -28.87 13.46
N GLY A 864 2.26 -29.48 13.99
CA GLY A 864 2.57 -30.91 13.79
C GLY A 864 2.90 -31.26 12.34
N GLN A 865 3.36 -30.31 11.53
CA GLN A 865 3.78 -30.57 10.15
C GLN A 865 5.22 -31.07 10.11
N MET A 866 5.38 -32.33 9.77
CA MET A 866 6.70 -32.91 9.48
C MET A 866 7.26 -32.29 8.19
N LYS A 867 8.51 -31.87 8.23
CA LYS A 867 9.31 -31.53 7.04
C LYS A 867 9.34 -32.74 6.10
N LEU A 868 8.69 -32.60 4.97
CA LEU A 868 8.94 -33.47 3.80
C LEU A 868 9.97 -32.74 2.92
N PHE A 869 11.06 -33.43 2.67
CA PHE A 869 12.23 -33.07 1.89
C PHE A 869 11.93 -32.32 0.60
#